data_ae19e7f1cd7655e3873de2bcb1ab8629
#
_entry.id   ae19e7f1cd7655e3873de2bcb1ab8629
#
_cell.length_a   1.000
_cell.length_b   1.000
_cell.length_c   1.000
_cell.angle_alpha   90.00
_cell.angle_beta   90.00
_cell.angle_gamma   90.00
#
_symmetry.space_group_name_H-M   'P 1'
#
loop_
_entity.id
_entity.type
_entity.pdbx_description
1 polymer ?
#
loop_
_entity_poly.entity_id
_entity_poly.type
_entity_poly.pdbx_seq_one_letter_code
_entity_poly.pdbx_strand_id
1 'polypeptide(L)'
;DGKSHLMLKNQHIITLTTDGNHIAVLTDKGDAFLYDKSGKLVRKSHLPSMVGYVGKSRASFFWQGEWYIFTQEETFAMNLKTGIFHKPAIQIPNAMSKTFLKSYEFLYDKKGNAYLFSKKGNLFRKFHLLDDKAYINGRDKNFVAAEDALGNVYIVSYGNGLFIYNPKEDELQHFSAADKDPLFHSDFLLNIFIDRSGCIWICTGDGVYCCRELKDLYTEHVKIEPNTNREWSNYVRHISNIGNDKLAVSTRANRTYIYDTRTQQRTLERQTDACVYDYAIDPQGKKWISTKGDGIYIDNVRYSKYKKEHYAPGAAFYKTIFDKQGRAWIATWGEGLLITPQTTGQQPRKFEQFLNADGKEAQIHDLLLDRKGRLWVCSNNGILMVNTAEKKITAQKFLRFSDENGKLPVSEINCGIEAHDGKLWFAATGGVLKCSYDEKTRELEYELFDTSKGFTDNNTRSLEEDNYGNIWIGTEEGISRLNANDIRSFQTGRTIFSNNFTENCATKLNDGRLVFGVSDGMIFIQPSRTISMPPAKMKAVITDLAINGISIYEAENEQFLTKALNYTREISLPHDKNSLTLHFSNFDYPHIQNAMYQYYLEGIDKTWRPMTSINHAEFSDLNPGSYTLHIRTRIGSNQ
;
A
#
# COMPACT_ATOMS: atom_id res chain seq x y z
N ASP A 1 -25.14 35.94 -11.67
CA ASP A 1 -25.69 36.80 -12.74
C ASP A 1 -24.60 37.60 -13.45
N GLY A 2 -23.34 37.53 -13.01
CA GLY A 2 -22.20 38.23 -13.61
C GLY A 2 -22.16 39.75 -13.36
N LYS A 3 -23.01 40.27 -12.50
CA LYS A 3 -23.00 41.69 -12.14
C LYS A 3 -22.17 41.92 -10.87
N SER A 4 -21.30 42.92 -10.91
CA SER A 4 -20.54 43.39 -9.73
C SER A 4 -21.29 44.53 -9.05
N HIS A 5 -21.33 44.51 -7.71
CA HIS A 5 -21.90 45.54 -6.86
C HIS A 5 -20.86 46.09 -5.90
N LEU A 6 -20.73 47.43 -5.85
CA LEU A 6 -19.84 48.09 -4.90
C LEU A 6 -20.57 48.28 -3.57
N MET A 7 -20.11 47.57 -2.51
CA MET A 7 -20.76 47.56 -1.19
C MET A 7 -20.20 48.59 -0.22
N LEU A 8 -18.89 48.83 -0.19
CA LEU A 8 -18.21 49.75 0.71
C LEU A 8 -17.35 50.74 -0.10
N LYS A 9 -17.93 51.86 -0.51
CA LYS A 9 -17.22 52.90 -1.23
C LYS A 9 -16.31 53.70 -0.29
N ASN A 10 -15.06 53.96 -0.73
CA ASN A 10 -14.06 54.75 0.00
C ASN A 10 -13.67 54.19 1.40
N GLN A 11 -13.79 52.87 1.59
CA GLN A 11 -13.32 52.18 2.76
C GLN A 11 -12.07 51.34 2.41
N HIS A 12 -11.08 51.36 3.27
CA HIS A 12 -9.93 50.49 3.15
C HIS A 12 -10.19 49.19 3.92
N ILE A 13 -10.31 48.06 3.18
CA ILE A 13 -10.66 46.76 3.73
C ILE A 13 -9.36 46.06 4.17
N ILE A 14 -9.31 45.61 5.43
CA ILE A 14 -8.20 44.87 5.99
C ILE A 14 -8.41 43.36 5.86
N THR A 15 -9.60 42.87 6.19
CA THR A 15 -9.94 41.47 6.11
C THR A 15 -11.38 41.28 5.66
N LEU A 16 -11.57 40.17 4.92
CA LEU A 16 -12.86 39.67 4.48
C LEU A 16 -12.89 38.16 4.75
N THR A 17 -13.93 37.68 5.43
CA THR A 17 -14.12 36.26 5.69
C THR A 17 -15.58 35.86 5.53
N THR A 18 -15.82 34.57 5.27
CA THR A 18 -17.18 34.03 5.08
C THR A 18 -17.31 32.65 5.69
N ASP A 19 -18.50 32.32 6.21
CA ASP A 19 -18.93 30.98 6.61
C ASP A 19 -19.92 30.34 5.61
N GLY A 20 -20.13 30.98 4.46
CA GLY A 20 -21.11 30.58 3.47
C GLY A 20 -22.52 31.16 3.69
N ASN A 21 -22.84 31.63 4.89
CA ASN A 21 -24.10 32.30 5.23
C ASN A 21 -23.92 33.80 5.52
N HIS A 22 -22.75 34.17 5.99
CA HIS A 22 -22.38 35.52 6.32
C HIS A 22 -21.08 35.93 5.64
N ILE A 23 -20.94 37.22 5.37
CA ILE A 23 -19.71 37.86 4.91
C ILE A 23 -19.34 38.91 5.95
N ALA A 24 -18.20 38.78 6.57
CA ALA A 24 -17.69 39.76 7.55
C ALA A 24 -16.54 40.56 6.95
N VAL A 25 -16.58 41.85 7.11
CA VAL A 25 -15.60 42.81 6.57
C VAL A 25 -15.12 43.72 7.71
N LEU A 26 -13.80 43.87 7.88
CA LEU A 26 -13.18 44.80 8.80
C LEU A 26 -12.40 45.84 8.01
N THR A 27 -12.58 47.10 8.38
CA THR A 27 -11.86 48.23 7.80
C THR A 27 -10.64 48.63 8.63
N ASP A 28 -9.76 49.44 8.05
CA ASP A 28 -8.58 50.03 8.73
C ASP A 28 -8.93 50.96 9.90
N LYS A 29 -10.17 51.46 9.92
CA LYS A 29 -10.69 52.31 11.01
C LYS A 29 -11.34 51.52 12.15
N GLY A 30 -11.37 50.17 12.04
CA GLY A 30 -12.00 49.31 13.03
C GLY A 30 -13.49 49.11 12.84
N ASP A 31 -14.08 49.63 11.76
CA ASP A 31 -15.48 49.36 11.47
C ASP A 31 -15.64 47.93 10.97
N ALA A 32 -16.50 47.19 11.65
CA ALA A 32 -16.83 45.79 11.39
C ALA A 32 -18.23 45.68 10.78
N PHE A 33 -18.33 45.12 9.61
CA PHE A 33 -19.59 44.94 8.88
C PHE A 33 -19.87 43.44 8.72
N LEU A 34 -21.09 43.04 9.06
CA LEU A 34 -21.58 41.69 8.84
C LEU A 34 -22.72 41.74 7.82
N TYR A 35 -22.56 41.06 6.71
CA TYR A 35 -23.56 40.90 5.66
C TYR A 35 -24.08 39.45 5.61
N ASP A 36 -25.31 39.27 5.19
CA ASP A 36 -25.85 37.96 4.84
C ASP A 36 -25.37 37.50 3.41
N LYS A 37 -25.68 36.27 3.05
CA LYS A 37 -25.33 35.69 1.75
C LYS A 37 -25.94 36.45 0.52
N SER A 38 -26.95 37.30 0.74
CA SER A 38 -27.53 38.13 -0.30
C SER A 38 -26.81 39.47 -0.45
N GLY A 39 -25.83 39.76 0.43
CA GLY A 39 -25.12 41.05 0.48
C GLY A 39 -25.85 42.14 1.27
N LYS A 40 -26.92 41.79 1.98
CA LYS A 40 -27.63 42.77 2.85
C LYS A 40 -26.88 42.93 4.15
N LEU A 41 -26.65 44.17 4.59
CA LEU A 41 -26.02 44.49 5.88
C LEU A 41 -26.92 44.00 7.02
N VAL A 42 -26.37 43.08 7.83
CA VAL A 42 -27.04 42.54 9.03
C VAL A 42 -26.63 43.31 10.27
N ARG A 43 -25.33 43.64 10.39
CA ARG A 43 -24.77 44.34 11.57
C ARG A 43 -23.63 45.29 11.17
N LYS A 44 -23.51 46.37 11.93
CA LYS A 44 -22.33 47.23 11.98
C LYS A 44 -21.88 47.35 13.43
N SER A 45 -20.61 47.14 13.66
CA SER A 45 -19.97 47.24 14.99
C SER A 45 -18.60 47.91 14.84
N HIS A 46 -17.96 48.20 15.93
CA HIS A 46 -16.62 48.78 15.96
C HIS A 46 -15.69 47.91 16.83
N LEU A 47 -14.53 47.56 16.30
CA LEU A 47 -13.54 46.76 17.04
C LEU A 47 -12.95 47.61 18.17
N PRO A 48 -12.90 47.12 19.44
CA PRO A 48 -12.45 47.90 20.60
C PRO A 48 -11.00 48.39 20.50
N SER A 49 -10.15 47.71 19.78
CA SER A 49 -8.76 48.09 19.55
C SER A 49 -8.25 47.64 18.22
N MET A 50 -7.58 48.53 17.51
CA MET A 50 -6.91 48.27 16.24
C MET A 50 -5.39 48.10 16.36
N VAL A 51 -4.87 48.12 17.60
CA VAL A 51 -3.43 48.04 17.85
C VAL A 51 -2.87 46.76 17.19
N GLY A 52 -1.89 46.98 16.31
CA GLY A 52 -1.20 45.89 15.63
C GLY A 52 -1.98 45.14 14.54
N TYR A 53 -3.14 45.64 14.10
CA TYR A 53 -3.88 45.05 13.00
C TYR A 53 -3.45 45.57 11.63
N VAL A 54 -2.54 46.54 11.57
CA VAL A 54 -2.10 47.18 10.34
C VAL A 54 -0.96 46.40 9.68
N GLY A 55 -1.15 45.91 8.48
CA GLY A 55 -0.09 45.70 7.52
C GLY A 55 0.58 44.34 7.36
N LYS A 56 -0.03 43.19 7.63
CA LYS A 56 0.36 41.87 7.06
C LYS A 56 -0.71 40.82 7.38
N SER A 57 -0.89 39.83 6.49
CA SER A 57 -1.93 38.79 6.54
C SER A 57 -2.24 38.27 7.95
N ARG A 58 -3.31 38.78 8.54
CA ARG A 58 -3.78 38.39 9.86
C ARG A 58 -5.07 37.62 9.74
N ALA A 59 -5.27 36.66 10.65
CA ALA A 59 -6.38 35.76 10.57
C ALA A 59 -7.66 36.36 11.09
N SER A 60 -8.75 36.15 10.39
CA SER A 60 -10.09 36.25 10.95
C SER A 60 -10.95 35.15 10.36
N PHE A 61 -11.83 34.57 11.16
CA PHE A 61 -12.72 33.50 10.72
C PHE A 61 -13.92 33.35 11.64
N PHE A 62 -14.94 32.62 11.18
CA PHE A 62 -16.09 32.27 11.99
C PHE A 62 -15.88 30.94 12.71
N TRP A 63 -16.17 30.92 14.03
CA TRP A 63 -16.10 29.71 14.83
C TRP A 63 -17.14 29.78 15.97
N GLN A 64 -17.88 28.69 16.18
CA GLN A 64 -18.91 28.56 17.23
C GLN A 64 -19.94 29.71 17.29
N GLY A 65 -20.34 30.23 16.12
CA GLY A 65 -21.32 31.31 16.02
C GLY A 65 -20.79 32.70 16.35
N GLU A 66 -19.48 32.85 16.38
CA GLU A 66 -18.78 34.10 16.61
C GLU A 66 -17.77 34.40 15.50
N TRP A 67 -17.49 35.65 15.24
CA TRP A 67 -16.44 36.11 14.34
C TRP A 67 -15.18 36.43 15.11
N TYR A 68 -14.15 35.60 15.00
CA TYR A 68 -12.84 35.79 15.65
C TYR A 68 -11.95 36.67 14.78
N ILE A 69 -11.27 37.61 15.44
CA ILE A 69 -10.33 38.57 14.87
C ILE A 69 -9.05 38.54 15.72
N PHE A 70 -7.92 38.21 15.07
CA PHE A 70 -6.63 38.10 15.74
C PHE A 70 -5.79 39.32 15.46
N THR A 71 -5.43 40.06 16.50
CA THR A 71 -4.55 41.23 16.42
C THR A 71 -3.13 40.89 16.90
N GLN A 72 -2.25 41.85 16.92
CA GLN A 72 -0.87 41.65 17.39
C GLN A 72 -0.83 41.36 18.92
N GLU A 73 -1.71 41.95 19.69
CA GLU A 73 -1.70 41.87 21.14
C GLU A 73 -2.77 40.95 21.69
N GLU A 74 -3.94 40.93 21.09
CA GLU A 74 -5.13 40.30 21.63
C GLU A 74 -5.98 39.61 20.56
N THR A 75 -6.85 38.69 20.98
CA THR A 75 -7.91 38.13 20.18
C THR A 75 -9.26 38.70 20.60
N PHE A 76 -10.08 39.11 19.65
CA PHE A 76 -11.46 39.53 19.84
C PHE A 76 -12.41 38.55 19.16
N ALA A 77 -13.59 38.37 19.76
CA ALA A 77 -14.68 37.64 19.12
C ALA A 77 -15.95 38.52 19.12
N MET A 78 -16.64 38.58 17.98
CA MET A 78 -17.93 39.25 17.86
C MET A 78 -19.04 38.20 17.83
N ASN A 79 -19.97 38.30 18.74
CA ASN A 79 -21.16 37.49 18.74
C ASN A 79 -22.06 37.87 17.53
N LEU A 80 -22.35 36.95 16.63
CA LEU A 80 -23.09 37.24 15.39
C LEU A 80 -24.54 37.69 15.64
N LYS A 81 -25.16 37.26 16.74
CA LYS A 81 -26.54 37.62 17.08
C LYS A 81 -26.63 39.04 17.68
N THR A 82 -25.70 39.40 18.56
CA THR A 82 -25.74 40.67 19.26
C THR A 82 -24.92 41.78 18.60
N GLY A 83 -23.88 41.41 17.83
CA GLY A 83 -22.89 42.32 17.26
C GLY A 83 -21.89 42.89 18.27
N ILE A 84 -21.87 42.35 19.50
CA ILE A 84 -21.00 42.85 20.59
C ILE A 84 -19.68 42.09 20.53
N PHE A 85 -18.56 42.83 20.60
CA PHE A 85 -17.23 42.28 20.74
C PHE A 85 -16.91 41.98 22.21
N HIS A 86 -16.19 40.88 22.42
CA HIS A 86 -15.61 40.50 23.73
C HIS A 86 -14.23 39.87 23.54
N LYS A 87 -13.49 39.65 24.63
CA LYS A 87 -12.23 38.90 24.65
C LYS A 87 -12.56 37.44 24.93
N PRO A 88 -12.36 36.52 23.96
CA PRO A 88 -12.59 35.09 24.19
C PRO A 88 -11.54 34.49 25.10
N ALA A 89 -11.81 33.30 25.67
CA ALA A 89 -10.84 32.58 26.51
C ALA A 89 -9.57 32.16 25.70
N ILE A 90 -9.71 31.93 24.40
CA ILE A 90 -8.58 31.60 23.52
C ILE A 90 -7.95 32.92 23.05
N GLN A 91 -6.73 33.17 23.53
CA GLN A 91 -5.93 34.33 23.17
C GLN A 91 -4.68 33.88 22.39
N ILE A 92 -4.52 34.37 21.16
CA ILE A 92 -3.38 34.04 20.29
C ILE A 92 -2.79 35.34 19.75
N PRO A 93 -1.90 36.00 20.51
CA PRO A 93 -1.23 37.20 20.04
C PRO A 93 -0.35 36.89 18.82
N ASN A 94 -0.31 37.81 17.86
CA ASN A 94 0.46 37.64 16.61
C ASN A 94 0.10 36.39 15.79
N ALA A 95 -1.15 35.92 15.86
CA ALA A 95 -1.61 34.81 15.02
C ALA A 95 -1.46 35.14 13.55
N MET A 96 -0.96 34.17 12.80
CA MET A 96 -0.80 34.24 11.36
C MET A 96 -1.49 33.03 10.70
N SER A 97 -2.00 33.21 9.50
CA SER A 97 -2.54 32.13 8.67
C SER A 97 -2.04 32.31 7.25
N LYS A 98 -1.60 31.21 6.62
CA LYS A 98 -1.21 31.19 5.21
C LYS A 98 -1.92 30.11 4.42
N THR A 99 -2.68 29.25 5.10
CA THR A 99 -3.21 28.04 4.49
C THR A 99 -4.69 27.88 4.79
N PHE A 100 -5.45 27.54 3.75
CA PHE A 100 -6.86 27.20 3.86
C PHE A 100 -7.01 25.69 3.86
N LEU A 101 -7.46 25.12 4.98
CA LEU A 101 -7.82 23.72 5.10
C LEU A 101 -9.33 23.54 4.89
N LYS A 102 -9.75 22.35 4.47
CA LYS A 102 -11.16 22.04 4.22
C LYS A 102 -11.97 22.00 5.50
N SER A 103 -11.45 21.30 6.52
CA SER A 103 -12.17 21.02 7.77
C SER A 103 -11.73 21.87 8.95
N TYR A 104 -10.60 22.59 8.81
CA TYR A 104 -10.00 23.38 9.90
C TYR A 104 -9.63 24.78 9.46
N GLU A 105 -9.62 25.70 10.44
CA GLU A 105 -8.85 26.94 10.37
C GLU A 105 -7.49 26.69 11.04
N PHE A 106 -6.42 27.03 10.33
CA PHE A 106 -5.05 26.82 10.78
C PHE A 106 -4.38 28.15 11.07
N LEU A 107 -3.89 28.29 12.29
CA LEU A 107 -3.11 29.44 12.74
C LEU A 107 -1.77 29.01 13.30
N TYR A 108 -0.82 29.93 13.30
CA TYR A 108 0.45 29.79 14.00
C TYR A 108 0.93 31.11 14.57
N ASP A 109 1.80 31.06 15.57
CA ASP A 109 2.39 32.24 16.20
C ASP A 109 3.92 32.29 16.05
N LYS A 110 4.50 33.43 16.45
CA LYS A 110 5.96 33.64 16.46
C LYS A 110 6.70 32.79 17.50
N LYS A 111 6.00 32.19 18.45
CA LYS A 111 6.58 31.33 19.50
C LYS A 111 6.72 29.87 19.04
N GLY A 112 6.33 29.55 17.81
CA GLY A 112 6.41 28.20 17.27
C GLY A 112 5.22 27.32 17.62
N ASN A 113 4.08 27.89 18.02
CA ASN A 113 2.86 27.14 18.22
C ASN A 113 2.01 27.14 16.97
N ALA A 114 1.35 26.01 16.71
CA ALA A 114 0.30 25.84 15.72
C ALA A 114 -1.05 25.59 16.40
N TYR A 115 -2.11 26.06 15.77
CA TYR A 115 -3.47 26.00 16.31
C TYR A 115 -4.43 25.52 15.23
N LEU A 116 -5.29 24.55 15.56
CA LEU A 116 -6.35 24.04 14.70
C LEU A 116 -7.71 24.30 15.34
N PHE A 117 -8.61 24.91 14.58
CA PHE A 117 -10.00 25.10 14.94
C PHE A 117 -10.87 24.34 13.95
N SER A 118 -11.66 23.37 14.41
CA SER A 118 -12.59 22.66 13.52
C SER A 118 -13.69 23.58 13.01
N LYS A 119 -13.91 23.62 11.71
CA LYS A 119 -15.02 24.36 11.08
C LYS A 119 -16.39 23.75 11.40
N LYS A 120 -16.39 22.44 11.71
CA LYS A 120 -17.59 21.72 12.14
C LYS A 120 -17.36 21.15 13.54
N GLY A 121 -17.99 21.76 14.55
CA GLY A 121 -17.87 21.33 15.94
C GLY A 121 -16.94 22.21 16.78
N ASN A 122 -16.56 21.71 17.95
CA ASN A 122 -15.90 22.49 19.00
C ASN A 122 -14.43 22.09 19.21
N LEU A 123 -13.84 21.35 18.27
CA LEU A 123 -12.46 20.91 18.42
C LEU A 123 -11.50 22.09 18.29
N PHE A 124 -10.70 22.27 19.32
CA PHE A 124 -9.54 23.17 19.34
C PHE A 124 -8.31 22.37 19.75
N ARG A 125 -7.19 22.53 19.02
CA ARG A 125 -5.90 21.94 19.38
C ARG A 125 -4.81 22.98 19.27
N LYS A 126 -3.87 22.91 20.22
CA LYS A 126 -2.65 23.71 20.24
C LYS A 126 -1.47 22.76 20.30
N PHE A 127 -0.52 22.96 19.41
CA PHE A 127 0.74 22.21 19.34
C PHE A 127 1.92 23.16 19.49
N HIS A 128 2.93 22.77 20.24
CA HIS A 128 4.22 23.47 20.26
C HIS A 128 5.17 22.71 19.32
N LEU A 129 5.44 23.29 18.14
CA LEU A 129 6.13 22.60 17.04
C LEU A 129 7.60 23.04 16.90
N LEU A 130 7.97 24.20 17.40
CA LEU A 130 9.33 24.74 17.33
C LEU A 130 9.74 25.38 18.64
N ASP A 131 10.88 24.95 19.19
CA ASP A 131 11.50 25.58 20.34
C ASP A 131 12.07 26.96 20.00
N ASP A 132 12.24 27.80 21.03
CA ASP A 132 12.81 29.14 20.87
C ASP A 132 14.24 29.13 20.31
N LYS A 133 14.98 28.03 20.54
CA LYS A 133 16.34 27.80 20.02
C LYS A 133 16.39 27.44 18.51
N ALA A 134 15.27 27.05 17.92
CA ALA A 134 15.16 26.74 16.49
C ALA A 134 15.17 28.00 15.57
N TYR A 135 15.53 29.14 16.11
CA TYR A 135 15.62 30.39 15.39
C TYR A 135 16.90 30.45 14.56
N ILE A 136 16.83 30.04 13.30
CA ILE A 136 17.96 30.05 12.38
C ILE A 136 17.86 31.28 11.48
N ASN A 137 18.86 32.18 11.59
CA ASN A 137 19.11 33.30 10.68
C ASN A 137 18.01 34.37 10.56
N GLY A 138 17.32 34.76 11.63
CA GLY A 138 16.43 35.93 11.62
C GLY A 138 15.19 35.80 10.74
N ARG A 139 14.85 34.60 10.26
CA ARG A 139 13.62 34.35 9.49
C ARG A 139 12.45 34.03 10.42
N ASP A 140 11.30 34.57 10.10
CA ASP A 140 10.06 34.27 10.83
C ASP A 140 9.78 32.77 10.81
N LYS A 141 9.37 32.20 11.97
CA LYS A 141 8.86 30.83 12.07
C LYS A 141 7.61 30.71 11.19
N ASN A 142 7.73 30.03 10.07
CA ASN A 142 6.68 29.85 9.09
C ASN A 142 6.22 28.40 9.09
N PHE A 143 4.91 28.21 9.20
CA PHE A 143 4.28 26.93 9.01
C PHE A 143 3.34 26.97 7.81
N VAL A 144 3.32 25.90 7.04
CA VAL A 144 2.34 25.68 5.99
C VAL A 144 1.68 24.34 6.25
N ALA A 145 0.35 24.28 6.10
CA ALA A 145 -0.39 23.07 6.37
C ALA A 145 -1.18 22.63 5.13
N ALA A 146 -1.42 21.33 5.02
CA ALA A 146 -2.31 20.72 4.03
C ALA A 146 -3.18 19.67 4.73
N GLU A 147 -4.35 19.37 4.17
CA GLU A 147 -5.30 18.41 4.73
C GLU A 147 -5.61 17.34 3.68
N ASP A 148 -5.53 16.07 4.06
CA ASP A 148 -5.88 14.95 3.19
C ASP A 148 -7.41 14.69 3.16
N ALA A 149 -7.84 13.73 2.34
CA ALA A 149 -9.23 13.35 2.21
C ALA A 149 -9.82 12.69 3.47
N LEU A 150 -8.97 12.23 4.40
CA LEU A 150 -9.35 11.59 5.66
C LEU A 150 -9.44 12.59 6.82
N GLY A 151 -9.00 13.84 6.58
CA GLY A 151 -8.97 14.92 7.56
C GLY A 151 -7.69 14.97 8.40
N ASN A 152 -6.62 14.22 8.02
CA ASN A 152 -5.33 14.39 8.65
C ASN A 152 -4.70 15.71 8.21
N VAL A 153 -4.01 16.35 9.13
CA VAL A 153 -3.38 17.64 8.89
C VAL A 153 -1.86 17.50 8.90
N TYR A 154 -1.26 17.81 7.77
CA TYR A 154 0.18 17.81 7.54
C TYR A 154 0.70 19.22 7.72
N ILE A 155 1.68 19.41 8.58
CA ILE A 155 2.25 20.74 8.88
C ILE A 155 3.74 20.68 8.61
N VAL A 156 4.22 21.46 7.67
CA VAL A 156 5.67 21.62 7.41
C VAL A 156 6.20 22.88 8.08
N SER A 157 7.44 22.78 8.53
CA SER A 157 8.13 23.90 9.18
C SER A 157 9.49 24.16 8.55
N TYR A 158 9.92 25.40 8.63
CA TYR A 158 11.26 25.78 8.20
C TYR A 158 12.26 25.51 9.34
N GLY A 159 12.84 24.30 9.36
CA GLY A 159 13.90 23.90 10.30
C GLY A 159 13.51 22.84 11.34
N ASN A 160 12.29 22.27 11.28
CA ASN A 160 11.89 21.17 12.16
C ASN A 160 11.02 20.10 11.46
N GLY A 161 11.20 19.94 10.16
CA GLY A 161 10.62 18.83 9.39
C GLY A 161 9.10 18.89 9.25
N LEU A 162 8.48 17.70 9.22
CA LEU A 162 7.06 17.46 8.97
C LEU A 162 6.36 16.94 10.23
N PHE A 163 5.20 17.52 10.52
CA PHE A 163 4.27 17.03 11.53
C PHE A 163 2.98 16.54 10.89
N ILE A 164 2.44 15.43 11.36
CA ILE A 164 1.17 14.87 10.90
C ILE A 164 0.25 14.70 12.10
N TYR A 165 -0.87 15.42 12.09
CA TYR A 165 -1.90 15.29 13.11
C TYR A 165 -3.06 14.42 12.59
N ASN A 166 -3.32 13.32 13.29
CA ASN A 166 -4.48 12.46 13.06
C ASN A 166 -5.62 12.83 14.04
N PRO A 167 -6.71 13.45 13.59
CA PRO A 167 -7.79 13.90 14.47
C PRO A 167 -8.65 12.77 15.03
N LYS A 168 -8.62 11.57 14.44
CA LYS A 168 -9.39 10.40 14.93
C LYS A 168 -8.72 9.76 16.14
N GLU A 169 -7.40 9.74 16.14
CA GLU A 169 -6.58 9.16 17.21
C GLU A 169 -6.09 10.22 18.19
N ASP A 170 -6.30 11.50 17.87
CA ASP A 170 -5.78 12.68 18.58
C ASP A 170 -4.26 12.64 18.77
N GLU A 171 -3.56 12.13 17.74
CA GLU A 171 -2.11 11.88 17.75
C GLU A 171 -1.39 12.84 16.81
N LEU A 172 -0.24 13.36 17.28
CA LEU A 172 0.70 14.15 16.49
C LEU A 172 1.99 13.36 16.29
N GLN A 173 2.34 13.08 15.07
CA GLN A 173 3.60 12.44 14.68
C GLN A 173 4.57 13.48 14.13
N HIS A 174 5.88 13.29 14.35
CA HIS A 174 6.94 14.17 13.89
C HIS A 174 7.97 13.39 13.08
N PHE A 175 8.37 13.93 11.95
CA PHE A 175 9.37 13.36 11.02
C PHE A 175 10.46 14.39 10.76
N SER A 176 11.71 14.01 11.03
CA SER A 176 12.90 14.87 10.97
C SER A 176 14.01 14.23 10.15
N ALA A 177 14.89 15.05 9.58
CA ALA A 177 16.12 14.59 8.94
C ALA A 177 17.10 13.92 9.92
N ALA A 178 16.91 14.11 11.23
CA ALA A 178 17.70 13.47 12.28
C ALA A 178 17.21 12.06 12.67
N ASP A 179 16.08 11.59 12.12
CA ASP A 179 15.56 10.26 12.38
C ASP A 179 16.50 9.18 11.86
N LYS A 180 16.42 7.97 12.42
CA LYS A 180 17.26 6.84 12.01
C LYS A 180 17.09 6.47 10.54
N ASP A 181 15.84 6.57 10.03
CA ASP A 181 15.48 6.35 8.63
C ASP A 181 14.71 7.59 8.14
N PRO A 182 15.39 8.69 7.81
CA PRO A 182 14.75 9.95 7.54
C PRO A 182 13.99 9.95 6.21
N LEU A 183 12.79 10.53 6.22
CA LEU A 183 12.00 10.74 4.99
C LEU A 183 12.58 11.86 4.11
N PHE A 184 13.33 12.78 4.71
CA PHE A 184 13.89 13.95 4.06
C PHE A 184 15.38 14.10 4.41
N HIS A 185 16.15 14.67 3.50
CA HIS A 185 17.57 15.00 3.76
C HIS A 185 17.75 16.31 4.53
N SER A 186 16.68 17.08 4.72
CA SER A 186 16.71 18.38 5.38
C SER A 186 15.38 18.67 6.07
N ASP A 187 15.44 19.31 7.24
CA ASP A 187 14.27 19.79 7.98
C ASP A 187 13.74 21.14 7.48
N PHE A 188 14.40 21.76 6.48
CA PHE A 188 13.98 23.02 5.88
C PHE A 188 12.91 22.80 4.82
N LEU A 189 11.66 22.57 5.26
CA LEU A 189 10.52 22.36 4.41
C LEU A 189 9.80 23.71 4.15
N LEU A 190 9.61 24.05 2.87
CA LEU A 190 9.15 25.39 2.46
C LEU A 190 7.65 25.46 2.22
N ASN A 191 7.08 24.41 1.63
CA ASN A 191 5.66 24.36 1.26
C ASN A 191 5.19 22.91 1.15
N ILE A 192 3.87 22.72 1.26
CA ILE A 192 3.21 21.42 1.14
C ILE A 192 1.92 21.55 0.34
N PHE A 193 1.65 20.56 -0.49
CA PHE A 193 0.43 20.45 -1.27
C PHE A 193 0.01 18.99 -1.37
N ILE A 194 -1.28 18.71 -1.24
CA ILE A 194 -1.85 17.38 -1.45
C ILE A 194 -2.70 17.43 -2.71
N ASP A 195 -2.33 16.60 -3.69
CA ASP A 195 -3.03 16.57 -4.96
C ASP A 195 -4.32 15.71 -4.90
N ARG A 196 -5.06 15.64 -6.02
CA ARG A 196 -6.32 14.90 -6.10
C ARG A 196 -6.14 13.38 -5.99
N SER A 197 -4.94 12.88 -6.25
CA SER A 197 -4.60 11.46 -6.10
C SER A 197 -4.21 11.09 -4.66
N GLY A 198 -4.09 12.10 -3.77
CA GLY A 198 -3.64 11.94 -2.38
C GLY A 198 -2.12 11.94 -2.24
N CYS A 199 -1.36 12.24 -3.30
CA CYS A 199 0.08 12.46 -3.18
C CYS A 199 0.37 13.76 -2.47
N ILE A 200 1.32 13.70 -1.55
CA ILE A 200 1.80 14.83 -0.76
C ILE A 200 3.08 15.35 -1.41
N TRP A 201 3.03 16.57 -1.89
CA TRP A 201 4.14 17.26 -2.51
C TRP A 201 4.75 18.23 -1.51
N ILE A 202 6.03 18.07 -1.22
CA ILE A 202 6.76 18.89 -0.24
C ILE A 202 7.93 19.56 -0.93
N CYS A 203 7.92 20.89 -0.92
CA CYS A 203 9.03 21.69 -1.43
C CYS A 203 10.08 21.89 -0.34
N THR A 204 11.33 21.69 -0.70
CA THR A 204 12.49 21.92 0.16
C THR A 204 13.50 22.83 -0.53
N GLY A 205 14.59 23.17 0.15
CA GLY A 205 15.70 23.90 -0.47
C GLY A 205 16.42 23.12 -1.57
N ASP A 206 16.34 21.79 -1.53
CA ASP A 206 17.09 20.87 -2.40
C ASP A 206 16.23 20.29 -3.53
N GLY A 207 14.93 20.58 -3.55
CA GLY A 207 14.02 20.07 -4.58
C GLY A 207 12.59 19.80 -4.06
N VAL A 208 11.89 18.94 -4.78
CA VAL A 208 10.49 18.58 -4.45
C VAL A 208 10.40 17.09 -4.17
N TYR A 209 9.87 16.75 -3.00
CA TYR A 209 9.51 15.38 -2.64
C TYR A 209 8.06 15.12 -3.00
N CYS A 210 7.80 13.99 -3.66
CA CYS A 210 6.47 13.44 -3.82
C CYS A 210 6.34 12.25 -2.89
N CYS A 211 5.53 12.39 -1.86
CA CYS A 211 5.30 11.39 -0.85
C CYS A 211 3.84 10.94 -0.92
N ARG A 212 3.61 9.70 -0.53
CA ARG A 212 2.26 9.21 -0.26
C ARG A 212 2.23 8.70 1.16
N GLU A 213 1.16 9.01 1.89
CA GLU A 213 0.96 8.39 3.18
C GLU A 213 0.70 6.89 2.98
N LEU A 214 1.50 6.06 3.62
CA LEU A 214 1.51 4.60 3.50
C LEU A 214 0.29 3.93 4.16
N LYS A 215 -0.90 4.55 4.13
CA LYS A 215 -2.12 3.98 4.72
C LYS A 215 -2.71 2.80 3.96
N ASP A 216 -2.21 2.51 2.75
CA ASP A 216 -2.72 1.38 1.97
C ASP A 216 -2.23 0.04 2.50
N LEU A 217 -1.07 0.00 3.17
CA LEU A 217 -0.49 -1.20 3.73
C LEU A 217 0.39 -0.87 4.93
N TYR A 218 -0.06 -1.20 6.14
CA TYR A 218 0.81 -1.11 7.32
C TYR A 218 1.74 -2.33 7.36
N THR A 219 3.03 -2.08 7.20
CA THR A 219 4.06 -3.12 7.22
C THR A 219 5.13 -2.78 8.26
N GLU A 220 5.63 -3.82 8.92
CA GLU A 220 6.81 -3.76 9.77
C GLU A 220 7.87 -4.72 9.22
N HIS A 221 9.06 -4.22 8.96
CA HIS A 221 10.20 -5.02 8.49
C HIS A 221 11.10 -5.40 9.66
N VAL A 222 11.37 -6.69 9.80
CA VAL A 222 12.16 -7.23 10.91
C VAL A 222 13.33 -8.06 10.37
N LYS A 223 14.55 -7.61 10.63
CA LYS A 223 15.76 -8.39 10.38
C LYS A 223 15.99 -9.42 11.49
N ILE A 224 16.35 -10.64 11.13
CA ILE A 224 16.61 -11.71 12.10
C ILE A 224 17.94 -11.49 12.82
N GLU A 225 18.96 -11.12 12.09
CA GLU A 225 20.29 -10.77 12.62
C GLU A 225 20.67 -9.33 12.21
N PRO A 226 20.14 -8.28 12.89
CA PRO A 226 20.27 -6.88 12.43
C PRO A 226 21.73 -6.35 12.50
N ASN A 227 22.57 -6.94 13.34
CA ASN A 227 23.92 -6.43 13.62
C ASN A 227 25.01 -7.25 12.89
N THR A 228 24.69 -7.93 11.82
CA THR A 228 25.65 -8.74 11.07
C THR A 228 25.59 -8.47 9.58
N ASN A 229 26.76 -8.40 8.96
CA ASN A 229 26.92 -8.37 7.50
C ASN A 229 27.17 -9.78 6.91
N ARG A 230 26.95 -10.84 7.71
CA ARG A 230 27.11 -12.20 7.24
C ARG A 230 26.10 -12.49 6.16
N GLU A 231 26.56 -12.99 5.03
CA GLU A 231 25.73 -13.39 3.89
C GLU A 231 24.64 -14.38 4.33
N TRP A 232 23.45 -14.23 3.81
CA TRP A 232 22.26 -15.06 4.04
C TRP A 232 21.67 -15.04 5.47
N SER A 233 22.25 -14.29 6.42
CA SER A 233 21.77 -14.25 7.81
C SER A 233 20.34 -13.72 7.96
N ASN A 234 19.95 -12.81 7.08
CA ASN A 234 18.59 -12.24 7.05
C ASN A 234 17.73 -12.81 5.93
N TYR A 235 18.24 -13.67 5.06
CA TYR A 235 17.41 -14.32 4.06
C TYR A 235 16.54 -15.39 4.74
N VAL A 236 15.27 -15.03 5.00
CA VAL A 236 14.34 -15.93 5.68
C VAL A 236 13.82 -16.96 4.67
N ARG A 237 14.02 -18.25 4.99
CA ARG A 237 13.63 -19.36 4.11
C ARG A 237 12.33 -20.03 4.57
N HIS A 238 12.05 -20.01 5.87
CA HIS A 238 10.86 -20.64 6.42
C HIS A 238 10.37 -19.90 7.65
N ILE A 239 9.04 -19.81 7.80
CA ILE A 239 8.35 -19.28 8.97
C ILE A 239 7.21 -20.24 9.32
N SER A 240 7.14 -20.65 10.60
CA SER A 240 6.01 -21.39 11.16
C SER A 240 5.48 -20.68 12.39
N ASN A 241 4.17 -20.51 12.49
CA ASN A 241 3.51 -20.11 13.72
C ASN A 241 3.43 -21.31 14.66
N ILE A 242 4.20 -21.30 15.74
CA ILE A 242 4.26 -22.39 16.73
C ILE A 242 3.38 -22.14 17.97
N GLY A 243 2.52 -21.14 17.91
CA GLY A 243 1.63 -20.73 19.00
C GLY A 243 2.32 -19.87 20.08
N ASN A 244 1.54 -19.39 21.04
CA ASN A 244 2.00 -18.57 22.16
C ASN A 244 2.81 -17.33 21.73
N ASP A 245 2.35 -16.63 20.69
CA ASP A 245 3.01 -15.45 20.10
C ASP A 245 4.44 -15.72 19.60
N LYS A 246 4.76 -16.97 19.22
CA LYS A 246 6.08 -17.36 18.76
C LYS A 246 6.08 -17.89 17.34
N LEU A 247 7.12 -17.51 16.62
CA LEU A 247 7.44 -18.00 15.29
C LEU A 247 8.74 -18.81 15.32
N ALA A 248 8.77 -19.95 14.65
CA ALA A 248 10.01 -20.58 14.25
C ALA A 248 10.43 -19.99 12.90
N VAL A 249 11.60 -19.37 12.85
CA VAL A 249 12.10 -18.65 11.66
C VAL A 249 13.46 -19.22 11.27
N SER A 250 13.58 -19.71 10.05
CA SER A 250 14.82 -20.28 9.54
C SER A 250 15.42 -19.40 8.43
N THR A 251 16.74 -19.23 8.46
CA THR A 251 17.46 -18.42 7.48
C THR A 251 18.34 -19.29 6.56
N ARG A 252 18.73 -18.76 5.41
CA ARG A 252 19.69 -19.43 4.50
C ARG A 252 21.08 -19.57 5.10
N ALA A 253 21.37 -18.91 6.23
CA ALA A 253 22.59 -19.13 7.00
C ALA A 253 22.55 -20.41 7.86
N ASN A 254 21.62 -21.33 7.60
CA ASN A 254 21.45 -22.62 8.30
C ASN A 254 21.11 -22.47 9.79
N ARG A 255 20.40 -21.39 10.15
CA ARG A 255 20.02 -21.10 11.53
C ARG A 255 18.51 -21.01 11.65
N THR A 256 17.97 -21.58 12.72
CA THR A 256 16.57 -21.46 13.12
C THR A 256 16.47 -20.72 14.44
N TYR A 257 15.63 -19.72 14.48
CA TYR A 257 15.36 -18.88 15.64
C TYR A 257 13.92 -19.06 16.10
N ILE A 258 13.70 -18.96 17.38
CA ILE A 258 12.38 -18.71 17.95
C ILE A 258 12.26 -17.20 18.15
N TYR A 259 11.33 -16.59 17.42
CA TYR A 259 11.02 -15.17 17.46
C TYR A 259 9.72 -14.95 18.24
N ASP A 260 9.77 -14.15 19.31
CA ASP A 260 8.59 -13.76 20.08
C ASP A 260 8.00 -12.48 19.47
N THR A 261 6.77 -12.56 18.95
CA THR A 261 6.13 -11.46 18.20
C THR A 261 5.67 -10.31 19.08
N ARG A 262 5.58 -10.52 20.39
CA ARG A 262 5.20 -9.50 21.36
C ARG A 262 6.38 -8.73 21.91
N THR A 263 7.46 -9.46 22.28
CA THR A 263 8.66 -8.85 22.86
C THR A 263 9.72 -8.51 21.82
N GLN A 264 9.57 -8.99 20.60
CA GLN A 264 10.51 -8.90 19.48
C GLN A 264 11.88 -9.55 19.76
N GLN A 265 11.93 -10.39 20.81
CA GLN A 265 13.14 -11.15 21.15
C GLN A 265 13.30 -12.37 20.25
N ARG A 266 14.52 -12.72 19.97
CA ARG A 266 14.91 -13.87 19.17
C ARG A 266 15.94 -14.71 19.90
N THR A 267 15.70 -16.02 19.91
CA THR A 267 16.59 -17.00 20.54
C THR A 267 17.00 -18.02 19.50
N LEU A 268 18.29 -18.28 19.36
CA LEU A 268 18.77 -19.33 18.46
C LEU A 268 18.29 -20.70 18.99
N GLU A 269 17.43 -21.36 18.22
CA GLU A 269 16.94 -22.71 18.53
C GLU A 269 17.92 -23.77 18.06
N ARG A 270 18.42 -23.63 16.81
CA ARG A 270 19.30 -24.62 16.19
C ARG A 270 20.14 -24.02 15.07
N GLN A 271 21.34 -24.56 14.93
CA GLN A 271 22.16 -24.46 13.73
C GLN A 271 22.32 -25.86 13.13
N THR A 272 22.13 -25.97 11.80
CA THR A 272 22.24 -27.21 11.03
C THR A 272 23.37 -27.10 10.00
N ASP A 273 23.76 -28.23 9.39
CA ASP A 273 24.77 -28.21 8.33
C ASP A 273 24.19 -27.77 6.97
N ALA A 274 22.86 -27.76 6.84
CA ALA A 274 22.16 -27.30 5.65
C ALA A 274 20.94 -26.43 6.01
N CYS A 275 20.45 -25.66 5.03
CA CYS A 275 19.32 -24.76 5.20
C CYS A 275 18.06 -25.53 5.63
N VAL A 276 17.36 -25.00 6.64
CA VAL A 276 16.06 -25.51 7.10
C VAL A 276 14.96 -24.96 6.21
N TYR A 277 14.12 -25.86 5.71
CA TYR A 277 13.01 -25.57 4.80
C TYR A 277 11.65 -25.72 5.46
N ASP A 278 11.55 -26.47 6.56
CA ASP A 278 10.31 -26.59 7.32
C ASP A 278 10.56 -26.87 8.79
N TYR A 279 9.68 -26.36 9.64
CA TYR A 279 9.66 -26.59 11.08
C TYR A 279 8.21 -26.91 11.47
N ALA A 280 7.96 -28.17 11.75
CA ALA A 280 6.64 -28.67 12.10
C ALA A 280 6.63 -29.25 13.54
N ILE A 281 5.47 -29.24 14.18
CA ILE A 281 5.25 -29.89 15.48
C ILE A 281 4.21 -30.97 15.27
N ASP A 282 4.53 -32.21 15.64
CA ASP A 282 3.61 -33.32 15.52
C ASP A 282 2.51 -33.26 16.59
N PRO A 283 1.45 -34.07 16.47
CA PRO A 283 0.36 -34.11 17.47
C PRO A 283 0.82 -34.52 18.88
N GLN A 284 2.01 -35.09 19.04
CA GLN A 284 2.63 -35.45 20.33
C GLN A 284 3.56 -34.34 20.87
N GLY A 285 3.71 -33.23 20.15
CA GLY A 285 4.54 -32.09 20.53
C GLY A 285 6.02 -32.23 20.15
N LYS A 286 6.41 -33.24 19.35
CA LYS A 286 7.81 -33.39 18.88
C LYS A 286 8.07 -32.41 17.73
N LYS A 287 9.29 -31.89 17.72
CA LYS A 287 9.77 -30.96 16.70
C LYS A 287 10.34 -31.71 15.50
N TRP A 288 9.83 -31.42 14.31
CA TRP A 288 10.31 -31.97 13.05
C TRP A 288 10.96 -30.84 12.25
N ILE A 289 12.24 -30.99 11.92
CA ILE A 289 13.02 -29.97 11.21
C ILE A 289 13.52 -30.58 9.91
N SER A 290 12.98 -30.11 8.79
CA SER A 290 13.31 -30.57 7.44
C SER A 290 14.42 -29.70 6.85
N THR A 291 15.48 -30.33 6.32
CA THR A 291 16.63 -29.59 5.77
C THR A 291 16.88 -29.93 4.31
N LYS A 292 17.50 -29.02 3.57
CA LYS A 292 17.95 -29.24 2.19
C LYS A 292 19.40 -29.73 2.18
N GLY A 293 19.63 -30.99 2.53
CA GLY A 293 20.94 -31.63 2.43
C GLY A 293 21.44 -32.30 3.70
N ASP A 294 20.85 -31.99 4.86
CA ASP A 294 21.29 -32.51 6.17
C ASP A 294 20.30 -33.52 6.78
N GLY A 295 19.33 -33.97 6.01
CA GLY A 295 18.31 -34.91 6.48
C GLY A 295 17.14 -34.22 7.19
N ILE A 296 16.42 -35.02 8.00
CA ILE A 296 15.32 -34.56 8.84
C ILE A 296 15.65 -34.82 10.32
N TYR A 297 15.38 -33.84 11.15
CA TYR A 297 15.54 -33.99 12.60
C TYR A 297 14.18 -34.19 13.26
N ILE A 298 14.06 -35.17 14.14
CA ILE A 298 12.90 -35.36 15.00
C ILE A 298 13.40 -35.18 16.43
N ASP A 299 13.04 -34.07 17.05
CA ASP A 299 13.69 -33.53 18.25
C ASP A 299 15.21 -33.40 18.04
N ASN A 300 16.00 -34.20 18.74
CA ASN A 300 17.45 -34.19 18.64
C ASN A 300 18.02 -35.34 17.78
N VAL A 301 17.17 -36.18 17.21
CA VAL A 301 17.60 -37.34 16.43
C VAL A 301 17.57 -37.01 14.93
N ARG A 302 18.73 -37.10 14.30
CA ARG A 302 18.87 -36.89 12.84
C ARG A 302 18.60 -38.17 12.06
N TYR A 303 17.71 -38.10 11.07
CA TYR A 303 17.44 -39.13 10.08
C TYR A 303 17.98 -38.72 8.73
N SER A 304 18.75 -39.58 8.09
CA SER A 304 19.28 -39.32 6.74
C SER A 304 19.64 -40.60 6.02
N LYS A 305 19.82 -40.55 4.70
CA LYS A 305 20.26 -41.69 3.88
C LYS A 305 21.67 -42.20 4.24
N TYR A 306 22.43 -41.45 5.03
CA TYR A 306 23.78 -41.82 5.46
C TYR A 306 23.81 -42.45 6.85
N LYS A 307 22.68 -42.57 7.54
CA LYS A 307 22.58 -43.12 8.91
C LYS A 307 21.84 -44.45 8.89
N LYS A 308 22.57 -45.55 9.22
CA LYS A 308 22.00 -46.92 9.17
C LYS A 308 20.85 -47.12 10.18
N GLU A 309 20.99 -46.59 11.39
CA GLU A 309 20.01 -46.75 12.50
C GLU A 309 18.83 -45.76 12.39
N HIS A 310 19.06 -44.61 11.79
CA HIS A 310 18.08 -43.55 11.59
C HIS A 310 18.04 -43.21 10.11
N TYR A 311 17.67 -44.20 9.30
CA TYR A 311 17.62 -44.06 7.85
C TYR A 311 16.34 -43.34 7.41
N ALA A 312 16.50 -42.30 6.58
CA ALA A 312 15.45 -41.72 5.77
C ALA A 312 15.95 -41.63 4.33
N PRO A 313 15.16 -42.08 3.33
CA PRO A 313 15.53 -41.89 1.93
C PRO A 313 15.55 -40.38 1.61
N GLY A 314 16.55 -39.98 0.83
CA GLY A 314 16.71 -38.58 0.42
C GLY A 314 17.61 -37.74 1.32
N ALA A 315 17.91 -36.55 0.83
CA ALA A 315 18.74 -35.57 1.50
C ALA A 315 18.06 -34.20 1.63
N ALA A 316 17.16 -33.86 0.69
CA ALA A 316 16.47 -32.58 0.64
C ALA A 316 14.99 -32.76 1.00
N PHE A 317 14.62 -32.30 2.19
CA PHE A 317 13.29 -32.35 2.76
C PHE A 317 12.71 -30.93 2.81
N TYR A 318 11.50 -30.75 2.24
CA TYR A 318 10.92 -29.43 2.00
C TYR A 318 9.75 -29.10 2.92
N LYS A 319 8.86 -30.07 3.17
CA LYS A 319 7.65 -29.87 3.98
C LYS A 319 7.28 -31.13 4.71
N THR A 320 6.81 -31.02 5.95
CA THR A 320 6.25 -32.11 6.74
C THR A 320 4.89 -31.71 7.28
N ILE A 321 3.88 -32.54 7.05
CA ILE A 321 2.54 -32.38 7.61
C ILE A 321 2.06 -33.69 8.24
N PHE A 322 1.06 -33.59 9.12
CA PHE A 322 0.51 -34.73 9.84
C PHE A 322 -0.97 -34.88 9.50
N ASP A 323 -1.38 -36.07 9.13
CA ASP A 323 -2.79 -36.36 8.89
C ASP A 323 -3.54 -36.73 10.17
N LYS A 324 -4.87 -36.87 10.07
CA LYS A 324 -5.73 -37.24 11.21
C LYS A 324 -5.45 -38.63 11.77
N GLN A 325 -4.75 -39.48 11.03
CA GLN A 325 -4.32 -40.82 11.45
C GLN A 325 -2.95 -40.78 12.15
N GLY A 326 -2.33 -39.59 12.29
CA GLY A 326 -1.02 -39.40 12.92
C GLY A 326 0.16 -39.85 12.05
N ARG A 327 -0.04 -40.02 10.72
CA ARG A 327 1.05 -40.29 9.79
C ARG A 327 1.69 -38.97 9.39
N ALA A 328 3.02 -38.96 9.27
CA ALA A 328 3.74 -37.83 8.71
C ALA A 328 3.91 -38.02 7.20
N TRP A 329 3.54 -37.00 6.44
CA TRP A 329 3.75 -36.87 5.01
C TRP A 329 4.87 -35.85 4.77
N ILE A 330 5.85 -36.24 3.96
CA ILE A 330 7.07 -35.45 3.81
C ILE A 330 7.37 -35.22 2.34
N ALA A 331 7.39 -33.97 1.92
CA ALA A 331 7.82 -33.52 0.60
C ALA A 331 9.34 -33.56 0.49
N THR A 332 9.85 -34.05 -0.64
CA THR A 332 11.29 -34.08 -0.92
C THR A 332 11.63 -33.51 -2.28
N TRP A 333 12.89 -33.13 -2.42
CA TRP A 333 13.47 -32.78 -3.70
C TRP A 333 14.36 -33.92 -4.17
N GLY A 334 13.86 -34.67 -5.15
CA GLY A 334 14.58 -35.79 -5.76
C GLY A 334 14.12 -37.19 -5.37
N GLU A 335 13.35 -37.34 -4.27
CA GLU A 335 12.91 -38.66 -3.78
C GLU A 335 11.38 -38.79 -3.73
N GLY A 336 10.65 -37.80 -4.28
CA GLY A 336 9.20 -37.78 -4.28
C GLY A 336 8.57 -37.55 -2.91
N LEU A 337 7.44 -38.20 -2.66
CA LEU A 337 6.68 -38.10 -1.41
C LEU A 337 7.01 -39.26 -0.47
N LEU A 338 7.36 -38.96 0.77
CA LEU A 338 7.56 -39.95 1.80
C LEU A 338 6.41 -39.95 2.79
N ILE A 339 6.18 -41.13 3.40
CA ILE A 339 5.23 -41.31 4.49
C ILE A 339 5.90 -42.09 5.64
N THR A 340 5.56 -41.74 6.88
CA THR A 340 5.86 -42.59 8.01
C THR A 340 4.59 -43.29 8.50
N PRO A 341 4.67 -44.55 8.96
CA PRO A 341 3.56 -45.17 9.65
C PRO A 341 3.16 -44.38 10.88
N GLN A 342 1.95 -44.58 11.37
CA GLN A 342 1.44 -43.94 12.58
C GLN A 342 2.42 -44.12 13.75
N THR A 343 2.88 -43.01 14.33
CA THR A 343 3.82 -43.02 15.46
C THR A 343 3.03 -42.83 16.76
N THR A 344 2.66 -43.90 17.42
CA THR A 344 2.12 -43.90 18.78
C THR A 344 3.27 -43.72 19.78
N GLY A 345 3.69 -42.46 20.01
CA GLY A 345 4.68 -42.12 21.05
C GLY A 345 6.14 -42.53 20.82
N GLN A 346 6.43 -43.33 19.80
CA GLN A 346 7.79 -43.77 19.44
C GLN A 346 8.36 -42.99 18.26
N GLN A 347 9.69 -42.92 18.14
CA GLN A 347 10.38 -42.40 16.98
C GLN A 347 9.99 -43.19 15.73
N PRO A 348 9.79 -42.56 14.57
CA PRO A 348 9.50 -43.27 13.32
C PRO A 348 10.70 -44.17 12.97
N ARG A 349 10.40 -45.46 12.76
CA ARG A 349 11.44 -46.45 12.41
C ARG A 349 11.66 -46.62 10.93
N LYS A 350 10.67 -46.16 10.11
CA LYS A 350 10.66 -46.39 8.67
C LYS A 350 10.01 -45.23 7.95
N PHE A 351 10.62 -44.84 6.83
CA PHE A 351 10.05 -43.92 5.85
C PHE A 351 9.72 -44.74 4.59
N GLU A 352 8.47 -44.70 4.15
CA GLU A 352 8.05 -45.35 2.91
C GLU A 352 7.96 -44.30 1.80
N GLN A 353 8.45 -44.63 0.63
CA GLN A 353 8.48 -43.75 -0.54
C GLN A 353 7.25 -43.97 -1.41
N PHE A 354 6.62 -42.87 -1.82
CA PHE A 354 5.55 -42.81 -2.79
C PHE A 354 5.95 -41.92 -3.96
N LEU A 355 5.30 -42.04 -5.10
CA LEU A 355 5.38 -41.10 -6.22
C LEU A 355 6.78 -40.80 -6.75
N ASN A 356 7.60 -41.84 -6.92
CA ASN A 356 8.92 -41.67 -7.54
C ASN A 356 9.23 -42.70 -8.67
N ALA A 357 8.26 -43.51 -9.04
CA ALA A 357 8.54 -44.64 -9.94
C ALA A 357 8.92 -44.21 -11.37
N ASP A 358 8.49 -43.02 -11.83
CA ASP A 358 8.74 -42.47 -13.15
C ASP A 358 9.57 -41.19 -13.14
N GLY A 359 10.02 -40.71 -11.95
CA GLY A 359 10.82 -39.50 -11.79
C GLY A 359 10.07 -38.18 -12.00
N LYS A 360 8.79 -38.22 -12.31
CA LYS A 360 8.02 -37.01 -12.65
C LYS A 360 7.67 -36.15 -11.45
N GLU A 361 7.44 -36.73 -10.27
CA GLU A 361 7.16 -36.04 -9.02
C GLU A 361 8.38 -36.00 -8.11
N ALA A 362 9.57 -35.95 -8.69
CA ALA A 362 10.80 -35.90 -7.91
C ALA A 362 10.97 -34.58 -7.12
N GLN A 363 10.34 -33.51 -7.55
CA GLN A 363 10.42 -32.18 -6.93
C GLN A 363 9.06 -31.76 -6.37
N ILE A 364 8.88 -32.01 -5.07
CA ILE A 364 7.67 -31.61 -4.35
C ILE A 364 8.00 -30.38 -3.51
N HIS A 365 7.28 -29.30 -3.75
CA HIS A 365 7.51 -27.99 -3.13
C HIS A 365 6.73 -27.82 -1.83
N ASP A 366 5.46 -28.28 -1.80
CA ASP A 366 4.57 -28.08 -0.66
C ASP A 366 3.54 -29.18 -0.51
N LEU A 367 2.98 -29.30 0.67
CA LEU A 367 1.89 -30.20 1.04
C LEU A 367 0.79 -29.43 1.75
N LEU A 368 -0.44 -29.60 1.29
CA LEU A 368 -1.64 -29.04 1.93
C LEU A 368 -2.58 -30.17 2.34
N LEU A 369 -2.96 -30.25 3.61
CA LEU A 369 -4.04 -31.09 4.08
C LEU A 369 -5.30 -30.23 4.29
N ASP A 370 -6.31 -30.46 3.46
CA ASP A 370 -7.55 -29.71 3.55
C ASP A 370 -8.45 -30.20 4.71
N ARG A 371 -9.49 -29.42 5.06
CA ARG A 371 -10.42 -29.72 6.16
C ARG A 371 -11.18 -31.02 5.96
N LYS A 372 -11.32 -31.48 4.70
CA LYS A 372 -11.96 -32.78 4.36
C LYS A 372 -10.98 -33.95 4.49
N GLY A 373 -9.72 -33.72 4.80
CA GLY A 373 -8.69 -34.74 4.94
C GLY A 373 -8.11 -35.22 3.62
N ARG A 374 -8.16 -34.41 2.59
CA ARG A 374 -7.48 -34.66 1.31
C ARG A 374 -6.10 -34.03 1.36
N LEU A 375 -5.10 -34.80 1.00
CA LEU A 375 -3.73 -34.35 0.81
C LEU A 375 -3.56 -33.84 -0.62
N TRP A 376 -3.16 -32.58 -0.73
CA TRP A 376 -2.77 -31.93 -1.98
C TRP A 376 -1.27 -31.77 -2.02
N VAL A 377 -0.65 -32.24 -3.07
CA VAL A 377 0.82 -32.24 -3.26
C VAL A 377 1.17 -31.28 -4.38
N CYS A 378 1.87 -30.22 -4.05
CA CYS A 378 2.36 -29.20 -4.99
C CYS A 378 3.70 -29.62 -5.56
N SER A 379 3.82 -29.76 -6.86
CA SER A 379 5.03 -30.26 -7.51
C SER A 379 5.42 -29.45 -8.75
N ASN A 380 6.60 -29.74 -9.29
CA ASN A 380 7.07 -29.22 -10.57
C ASN A 380 6.27 -29.76 -11.78
N ASN A 381 5.35 -30.71 -11.57
CA ASN A 381 4.50 -31.32 -12.59
C ASN A 381 3.02 -31.33 -12.19
N GLY A 382 2.52 -30.17 -11.70
CA GLY A 382 1.15 -29.96 -11.32
C GLY A 382 0.82 -30.33 -9.87
N ILE A 383 -0.44 -30.65 -9.65
CA ILE A 383 -1.03 -30.98 -8.36
C ILE A 383 -1.43 -32.44 -8.33
N LEU A 384 -1.10 -33.13 -7.24
CA LEU A 384 -1.62 -34.46 -6.97
C LEU A 384 -2.54 -34.40 -5.75
N MET A 385 -3.56 -35.26 -5.72
CA MET A 385 -4.49 -35.33 -4.60
C MET A 385 -4.80 -36.77 -4.22
N VAL A 386 -4.84 -37.04 -2.91
CA VAL A 386 -5.32 -38.31 -2.34
C VAL A 386 -6.15 -38.07 -1.10
N ASN A 387 -7.16 -38.88 -0.88
CA ASN A 387 -7.91 -38.87 0.37
C ASN A 387 -7.15 -39.66 1.45
N THR A 388 -6.72 -39.00 2.53
CA THR A 388 -5.93 -39.63 3.60
C THR A 388 -6.77 -40.58 4.46
N ALA A 389 -8.11 -40.54 4.42
CA ALA A 389 -8.98 -41.47 5.14
C ALA A 389 -8.98 -42.89 4.52
N GLU A 390 -8.42 -43.08 3.35
CA GLU A 390 -8.29 -44.40 2.71
C GLU A 390 -7.48 -45.36 3.57
N LYS A 391 -8.00 -46.61 3.74
CA LYS A 391 -7.33 -47.64 4.57
C LYS A 391 -5.95 -48.04 4.02
N LYS A 392 -5.83 -48.08 2.70
CA LYS A 392 -4.56 -48.38 2.01
C LYS A 392 -4.33 -47.35 0.91
N ILE A 393 -3.35 -46.51 1.12
CA ILE A 393 -2.93 -45.51 0.13
C ILE A 393 -1.81 -46.13 -0.72
N THR A 394 -1.95 -46.00 -2.03
CA THR A 394 -0.94 -46.42 -3.01
C THR A 394 -0.77 -45.29 -4.02
N ALA A 395 0.34 -45.32 -4.80
CA ALA A 395 0.60 -44.31 -5.81
C ALA A 395 -0.54 -44.15 -6.84
N GLN A 396 -1.22 -45.25 -7.18
CA GLN A 396 -2.36 -45.27 -8.13
C GLN A 396 -3.62 -44.57 -7.59
N LYS A 397 -3.70 -44.30 -6.29
CA LYS A 397 -4.83 -43.59 -5.66
C LYS A 397 -4.75 -42.08 -5.81
N PHE A 398 -3.58 -41.54 -6.19
CA PHE A 398 -3.42 -40.12 -6.41
C PHE A 398 -4.08 -39.71 -7.73
N LEU A 399 -4.90 -38.67 -7.67
CA LEU A 399 -5.39 -37.96 -8.85
C LEU A 399 -4.36 -36.92 -9.26
N ARG A 400 -4.15 -36.80 -10.56
CA ARG A 400 -3.19 -35.82 -11.12
C ARG A 400 -3.93 -34.74 -11.90
N PHE A 401 -3.52 -33.49 -11.66
CA PHE A 401 -3.96 -32.31 -12.38
C PHE A 401 -2.71 -31.56 -12.86
N SER A 402 -2.49 -31.49 -14.14
CA SER A 402 -1.30 -30.87 -14.76
C SER A 402 -1.64 -30.31 -16.14
N ASP A 403 -0.74 -29.53 -16.68
CA ASP A 403 -0.79 -29.06 -18.08
C ASP A 403 -0.62 -30.20 -19.10
N GLU A 404 0.21 -31.18 -18.79
CA GLU A 404 0.39 -32.38 -19.66
C GLU A 404 -0.92 -33.12 -19.91
N ASN A 405 -1.83 -33.17 -18.92
CA ASN A 405 -3.13 -33.84 -19.11
C ASN A 405 -4.28 -32.85 -19.40
N GLY A 406 -3.95 -31.57 -19.64
CA GLY A 406 -4.91 -30.50 -19.97
C GLY A 406 -5.83 -30.07 -18.84
N LYS A 407 -5.55 -30.48 -17.59
CA LYS A 407 -6.39 -30.19 -16.43
C LYS A 407 -5.98 -28.92 -15.66
N LEU A 408 -4.79 -28.38 -15.93
CA LEU A 408 -4.29 -27.11 -15.42
C LEU A 408 -3.61 -26.32 -16.54
N PRO A 409 -3.53 -24.99 -16.44
CA PRO A 409 -2.86 -24.14 -17.41
C PRO A 409 -1.36 -23.94 -17.10
N VAL A 410 -0.88 -24.45 -15.96
CA VAL A 410 0.49 -24.26 -15.43
C VAL A 410 1.01 -25.57 -14.86
N SER A 411 2.33 -25.77 -14.89
CA SER A 411 2.97 -27.00 -14.45
C SER A 411 3.60 -26.88 -13.05
N GLU A 412 4.30 -25.81 -12.76
CA GLU A 412 5.05 -25.66 -11.51
C GLU A 412 4.21 -24.98 -10.43
N ILE A 413 3.92 -25.72 -9.37
CA ILE A 413 3.09 -25.27 -8.24
C ILE A 413 3.98 -25.13 -7.00
N ASN A 414 4.11 -23.93 -6.48
CA ASN A 414 5.02 -23.59 -5.39
C ASN A 414 4.45 -23.86 -4.00
N CYS A 415 3.19 -23.49 -3.75
CA CYS A 415 2.50 -23.75 -2.49
C CYS A 415 0.99 -23.69 -2.64
N GLY A 416 0.27 -24.14 -1.60
CA GLY A 416 -1.19 -24.11 -1.57
C GLY A 416 -1.77 -23.80 -0.20
N ILE A 417 -2.95 -23.17 -0.19
CA ILE A 417 -3.78 -22.94 1.01
C ILE A 417 -5.24 -23.31 0.75
N GLU A 418 -5.98 -23.66 1.80
CA GLU A 418 -7.42 -23.73 1.78
C GLU A 418 -8.00 -22.50 2.47
N ALA A 419 -8.71 -21.65 1.71
CA ALA A 419 -9.35 -20.46 2.23
C ALA A 419 -10.55 -20.80 3.15
N HIS A 420 -11.04 -19.83 3.91
CA HIS A 420 -12.15 -20.02 4.86
C HIS A 420 -13.44 -20.46 4.16
N ASP A 421 -13.65 -20.07 2.90
CA ASP A 421 -14.78 -20.45 2.06
C ASP A 421 -14.68 -21.87 1.47
N GLY A 422 -13.58 -22.60 1.76
CA GLY A 422 -13.31 -23.95 1.28
C GLY A 422 -12.76 -24.02 -0.13
N LYS A 423 -12.45 -22.88 -0.76
CA LYS A 423 -11.71 -22.85 -2.04
C LYS A 423 -10.24 -23.11 -1.79
N LEU A 424 -9.63 -23.76 -2.75
CA LEU A 424 -8.19 -24.01 -2.74
C LEU A 424 -7.48 -22.97 -3.59
N TRP A 425 -6.38 -22.46 -3.08
CA TRP A 425 -5.56 -21.49 -3.78
C TRP A 425 -4.14 -22.03 -3.92
N PHE A 426 -3.58 -21.95 -5.12
CA PHE A 426 -2.24 -22.44 -5.40
C PHE A 426 -1.41 -21.34 -6.07
N ALA A 427 -0.24 -21.05 -5.49
CA ALA A 427 0.76 -20.21 -6.11
C ALA A 427 1.56 -21.02 -7.11
N ALA A 428 1.75 -20.49 -8.31
CA ALA A 428 2.41 -21.18 -9.41
C ALA A 428 3.35 -20.26 -10.20
N THR A 429 4.26 -20.86 -10.93
CA THR A 429 4.98 -20.16 -12.01
C THR A 429 4.00 -19.96 -13.17
N GLY A 430 3.50 -18.73 -13.31
CA GLY A 430 2.44 -18.38 -14.27
C GLY A 430 1.24 -17.69 -13.66
N GLY A 431 1.16 -17.57 -12.31
CA GLY A 431 0.10 -16.87 -11.61
C GLY A 431 -0.47 -17.65 -10.44
N VAL A 432 -1.66 -17.28 -9.99
CA VAL A 432 -2.38 -17.93 -8.89
C VAL A 432 -3.62 -18.64 -9.40
N LEU A 433 -3.79 -19.88 -9.00
CA LEU A 433 -4.97 -20.69 -9.29
C LEU A 433 -5.94 -20.65 -8.11
N LYS A 434 -7.18 -20.26 -8.37
CA LYS A 434 -8.32 -20.47 -7.47
C LYS A 434 -9.07 -21.73 -7.91
N CYS A 435 -9.13 -22.73 -7.06
CA CYS A 435 -9.63 -24.04 -7.44
C CYS A 435 -10.85 -24.49 -6.60
N SER A 436 -11.70 -25.27 -7.25
CA SER A 436 -12.82 -26.02 -6.64
C SER A 436 -12.78 -27.47 -7.08
N TYR A 437 -12.73 -28.38 -6.13
CA TYR A 437 -12.76 -29.82 -6.46
C TYR A 437 -14.17 -30.41 -6.30
N ASP A 438 -14.67 -30.99 -7.37
CA ASP A 438 -15.94 -31.73 -7.36
C ASP A 438 -15.67 -33.24 -7.08
N GLU A 439 -16.21 -33.75 -5.96
CA GLU A 439 -16.04 -35.15 -5.54
C GLU A 439 -16.77 -36.14 -6.45
N LYS A 440 -17.85 -35.72 -7.13
CA LYS A 440 -18.66 -36.58 -8.00
C LYS A 440 -17.99 -36.79 -9.36
N THR A 441 -17.57 -35.70 -9.99
CA THR A 441 -16.91 -35.75 -11.29
C THR A 441 -15.41 -36.04 -11.16
N ARG A 442 -14.83 -35.84 -9.97
CA ARG A 442 -13.39 -35.93 -9.68
C ARG A 442 -12.56 -34.95 -10.50
N GLU A 443 -13.15 -33.80 -10.82
CA GLU A 443 -12.54 -32.73 -11.59
C GLU A 443 -12.14 -31.55 -10.69
N LEU A 444 -11.09 -30.84 -11.09
CA LEU A 444 -10.64 -29.63 -10.46
C LEU A 444 -10.95 -28.46 -11.40
N GLU A 445 -12.00 -27.71 -11.07
CA GLU A 445 -12.30 -26.46 -11.73
C GLU A 445 -11.32 -25.39 -11.24
N TYR A 446 -10.84 -24.53 -12.14
CA TYR A 446 -9.89 -23.48 -11.78
C TYR A 446 -10.20 -22.14 -12.45
N GLU A 447 -9.74 -21.08 -11.80
CA GLU A 447 -9.62 -19.74 -12.36
C GLU A 447 -8.17 -19.27 -12.18
N LEU A 448 -7.52 -18.84 -13.28
CA LEU A 448 -6.16 -18.31 -13.24
C LEU A 448 -6.18 -16.79 -13.08
N PHE A 449 -5.36 -16.30 -12.15
CA PHE A 449 -5.07 -14.89 -11.93
C PHE A 449 -3.59 -14.63 -12.25
N ASP A 450 -3.33 -13.77 -13.21
CA ASP A 450 -2.02 -13.44 -13.73
C ASP A 450 -1.85 -11.92 -13.96
N THR A 451 -0.77 -11.51 -14.60
CA THR A 451 -0.49 -10.10 -14.93
C THR A 451 -1.55 -9.46 -15.81
N SER A 452 -2.27 -10.24 -16.63
CA SER A 452 -3.38 -9.74 -17.45
C SER A 452 -4.57 -9.27 -16.61
N LYS A 453 -4.69 -9.77 -15.37
CA LYS A 453 -5.71 -9.40 -14.40
C LYS A 453 -5.22 -8.40 -13.34
N GLY A 454 -3.95 -7.96 -13.40
CA GLY A 454 -3.44 -6.88 -12.54
C GLY A 454 -2.39 -7.27 -11.52
N PHE A 455 -1.85 -8.51 -11.55
CA PHE A 455 -0.66 -8.83 -10.77
C PHE A 455 0.57 -8.10 -11.33
N THR A 456 1.56 -7.88 -10.47
CA THR A 456 2.84 -7.27 -10.85
C THR A 456 3.77 -8.28 -11.51
N ASP A 457 3.64 -9.56 -11.12
CA ASP A 457 4.52 -10.63 -11.54
C ASP A 457 3.77 -11.97 -11.51
N ASN A 458 4.01 -12.83 -12.50
CA ASN A 458 3.41 -14.15 -12.58
C ASN A 458 4.17 -15.22 -11.77
N ASN A 459 5.37 -14.92 -11.26
CA ASN A 459 6.12 -15.84 -10.42
C ASN A 459 5.65 -15.70 -8.95
N THR A 460 4.53 -16.35 -8.66
CA THR A 460 3.91 -16.31 -7.34
C THR A 460 4.54 -17.36 -6.42
N ARG A 461 4.93 -16.95 -5.20
CA ARG A 461 5.80 -17.74 -4.32
C ARG A 461 5.19 -18.15 -3.01
N SER A 462 4.36 -17.32 -2.41
CA SER A 462 3.75 -17.56 -1.11
C SER A 462 2.33 -17.02 -1.06
N LEU A 463 1.47 -17.69 -0.28
CA LEU A 463 0.07 -17.36 -0.11
C LEU A 463 -0.29 -17.32 1.38
N GLU A 464 -1.18 -16.40 1.76
CA GLU A 464 -1.83 -16.43 3.07
C GLU A 464 -3.19 -15.72 3.00
N GLU A 465 -4.17 -16.20 3.76
CA GLU A 465 -5.50 -15.59 3.85
C GLU A 465 -5.61 -14.71 5.11
N ASP A 466 -6.10 -13.47 4.97
CA ASP A 466 -6.39 -12.61 6.11
C ASP A 466 -7.75 -12.94 6.76
N ASN A 467 -8.06 -12.25 7.87
CA ASN A 467 -9.32 -12.45 8.60
C ASN A 467 -10.55 -11.87 7.88
N TYR A 468 -10.35 -11.18 6.75
CA TYR A 468 -11.41 -10.58 5.93
C TYR A 468 -11.68 -11.39 4.65
N GLY A 469 -10.98 -12.53 4.47
CA GLY A 469 -11.10 -13.40 3.31
C GLY A 469 -10.33 -12.90 2.08
N ASN A 470 -9.43 -11.95 2.22
CA ASN A 470 -8.54 -11.58 1.13
C ASN A 470 -7.34 -12.54 1.08
N ILE A 471 -6.93 -12.90 -0.13
CA ILE A 471 -5.72 -13.70 -0.36
C ILE A 471 -4.56 -12.75 -0.62
N TRP A 472 -3.50 -12.93 0.13
CA TRP A 472 -2.25 -12.19 -0.02
C TRP A 472 -1.22 -13.07 -0.71
N ILE A 473 -0.58 -12.54 -1.75
CA ILE A 473 0.29 -13.27 -2.67
C ILE A 473 1.64 -12.58 -2.71
N GLY A 474 2.68 -13.24 -2.20
CA GLY A 474 4.06 -12.80 -2.34
C GLY A 474 4.63 -13.24 -3.69
N THR A 475 5.30 -12.33 -4.40
CA THR A 475 5.96 -12.56 -5.70
C THR A 475 7.44 -12.17 -5.64
N GLU A 476 8.16 -12.28 -6.76
CA GLU A 476 9.53 -11.73 -6.84
C GLU A 476 9.57 -10.20 -6.80
N GLU A 477 8.52 -9.53 -7.26
CA GLU A 477 8.50 -8.07 -7.43
C GLU A 477 7.56 -7.34 -6.46
N GLY A 478 7.04 -8.01 -5.43
CA GLY A 478 6.16 -7.39 -4.46
C GLY A 478 5.12 -8.32 -3.88
N ILE A 479 4.10 -7.74 -3.28
CA ILE A 479 2.96 -8.46 -2.72
C ILE A 479 1.65 -7.95 -3.32
N SER A 480 0.74 -8.87 -3.60
CA SER A 480 -0.60 -8.54 -4.09
C SER A 480 -1.66 -9.00 -3.10
N ARG A 481 -2.73 -8.23 -2.98
CA ARG A 481 -3.94 -8.60 -2.26
C ARG A 481 -5.07 -8.82 -3.27
N LEU A 482 -5.66 -9.98 -3.22
CA LEU A 482 -6.82 -10.35 -4.02
C LEU A 482 -8.04 -10.48 -3.12
N ASN A 483 -9.10 -9.77 -3.43
CA ASN A 483 -10.45 -10.03 -2.91
C ASN A 483 -11.38 -10.44 -4.06
N ALA A 484 -12.67 -10.71 -3.77
CA ALA A 484 -13.61 -11.25 -4.74
C ALA A 484 -13.67 -10.50 -6.08
N ASN A 485 -13.33 -9.19 -6.14
CA ASN A 485 -13.51 -8.32 -7.29
C ASN A 485 -12.34 -7.35 -7.54
N ASP A 486 -11.28 -7.37 -6.73
CA ASP A 486 -10.20 -6.39 -6.81
C ASP A 486 -8.84 -7.00 -6.52
N ILE A 487 -7.87 -6.69 -7.40
CA ILE A 487 -6.46 -7.03 -7.21
C ILE A 487 -5.70 -5.75 -6.94
N ARG A 488 -5.03 -5.68 -5.79
CA ARG A 488 -4.13 -4.59 -5.45
C ARG A 488 -2.73 -5.12 -5.27
N SER A 489 -1.82 -4.57 -6.04
CA SER A 489 -0.40 -4.90 -5.97
C SER A 489 0.38 -3.78 -5.31
N PHE A 490 1.30 -4.16 -4.42
CA PHE A 490 2.17 -3.27 -3.66
C PHE A 490 3.62 -3.60 -4.03
N GLN A 491 4.25 -2.69 -4.76
CA GLN A 491 5.65 -2.83 -5.17
C GLN A 491 6.57 -2.14 -4.19
N THR A 492 7.81 -2.57 -4.14
CA THR A 492 8.83 -1.91 -3.37
C THR A 492 9.30 -0.62 -4.02
N GLY A 493 9.92 0.13 -3.21
CA GLY A 493 10.53 1.40 -3.52
C GLY A 493 10.26 2.39 -2.41
N ARG A 494 9.16 2.23 -1.65
CA ARG A 494 8.85 3.09 -0.51
C ARG A 494 7.89 2.46 0.51
N THR A 495 7.20 1.37 0.17
CA THR A 495 6.21 0.72 1.05
C THR A 495 6.63 -0.63 1.59
N ILE A 496 7.54 -1.31 0.90
CA ILE A 496 8.02 -2.63 1.26
C ILE A 496 9.54 -2.61 1.09
N PHE A 497 10.27 -3.00 2.14
CA PHE A 497 11.74 -2.95 2.17
C PHE A 497 12.43 -4.00 1.30
N SER A 498 11.71 -5.03 0.85
CA SER A 498 12.20 -6.04 -0.06
C SER A 498 11.12 -6.51 -1.02
N ASN A 499 11.45 -6.69 -2.29
CA ASN A 499 10.55 -7.22 -3.32
C ASN A 499 10.55 -8.73 -3.37
N ASN A 500 11.62 -9.36 -2.92
CA ASN A 500 11.87 -10.76 -3.17
C ASN A 500 11.28 -11.62 -2.06
N PHE A 501 10.00 -11.98 -2.20
CA PHE A 501 9.31 -12.87 -1.29
C PHE A 501 9.80 -14.30 -1.47
N THR A 502 9.91 -15.03 -0.37
CA THR A 502 10.42 -16.39 -0.36
C THR A 502 9.30 -17.40 -0.61
N GLU A 503 9.60 -18.46 -1.35
CA GLU A 503 8.67 -19.55 -1.64
C GLU A 503 8.16 -20.21 -0.36
N ASN A 504 6.84 -20.46 -0.30
CA ASN A 504 6.16 -21.14 0.80
C ASN A 504 6.57 -20.62 2.19
N CYS A 505 6.69 -19.29 2.30
CA CYS A 505 7.21 -18.64 3.50
C CYS A 505 6.26 -17.53 3.97
N ALA A 506 5.05 -17.94 4.35
CA ALA A 506 4.03 -17.06 4.90
C ALA A 506 3.29 -17.75 6.04
N THR A 507 2.76 -16.97 6.97
CA THR A 507 1.91 -17.46 8.05
C THR A 507 1.06 -16.35 8.62
N LYS A 508 -0.12 -16.72 9.15
CA LYS A 508 -1.02 -15.83 9.88
C LYS A 508 -0.83 -15.97 11.39
N LEU A 509 -0.76 -14.84 12.09
CA LEU A 509 -0.73 -14.79 13.55
C LEU A 509 -2.14 -14.81 14.15
N ASN A 510 -2.22 -15.13 15.44
CA ASN A 510 -3.49 -15.17 16.16
C ASN A 510 -4.16 -13.79 16.27
N ASP A 511 -3.40 -12.71 16.20
CA ASP A 511 -3.88 -11.32 16.21
C ASP A 511 -4.34 -10.82 14.83
N GLY A 512 -4.24 -11.68 13.81
CA GLY A 512 -4.65 -11.39 12.43
C GLY A 512 -3.60 -10.72 11.56
N ARG A 513 -2.41 -10.42 12.09
CA ARG A 513 -1.27 -10.01 11.26
C ARG A 513 -0.80 -11.17 10.39
N LEU A 514 -0.35 -10.84 9.20
CA LEU A 514 0.31 -11.79 8.30
C LEU A 514 1.81 -11.56 8.35
N VAL A 515 2.58 -12.63 8.23
CA VAL A 515 4.04 -12.57 8.22
C VAL A 515 4.55 -13.28 6.97
N PHE A 516 5.38 -12.59 6.21
CA PHE A 516 6.02 -13.12 5.01
C PHE A 516 7.53 -13.08 5.14
N GLY A 517 8.19 -14.14 4.72
CA GLY A 517 9.64 -14.18 4.60
C GLY A 517 10.11 -13.51 3.31
N VAL A 518 11.19 -12.74 3.43
CA VAL A 518 11.84 -12.06 2.30
C VAL A 518 13.35 -12.27 2.34
N SER A 519 14.04 -11.86 1.29
CA SER A 519 15.50 -12.01 1.18
C SER A 519 16.28 -11.21 2.24
N ASP A 520 15.67 -10.25 2.91
CA ASP A 520 16.32 -9.39 3.93
C ASP A 520 15.55 -9.35 5.27
N GLY A 521 14.80 -10.39 5.62
CA GLY A 521 14.09 -10.46 6.90
C GLY A 521 12.67 -11.00 6.79
N MET A 522 11.80 -10.50 7.65
CA MET A 522 10.36 -10.75 7.64
C MET A 522 9.59 -9.45 7.46
N ILE A 523 8.47 -9.53 6.77
CA ILE A 523 7.50 -8.43 6.66
C ILE A 523 6.23 -8.84 7.40
N PHE A 524 5.87 -8.06 8.43
CA PHE A 524 4.58 -8.15 9.07
C PHE A 524 3.60 -7.23 8.36
N ILE A 525 2.42 -7.72 8.07
CA ILE A 525 1.34 -6.97 7.43
C ILE A 525 0.16 -6.93 8.38
N GLN A 526 -0.44 -5.75 8.56
CA GLN A 526 -1.66 -5.61 9.35
C GLN A 526 -2.86 -5.29 8.44
N PRO A 527 -3.61 -6.30 7.99
CA PRO A 527 -4.71 -6.11 7.04
C PRO A 527 -5.84 -5.20 7.55
N SER A 528 -6.09 -5.17 8.87
CA SER A 528 -7.11 -4.32 9.50
C SER A 528 -6.83 -2.81 9.37
N ARG A 529 -5.58 -2.42 9.15
CA ARG A 529 -5.17 -1.04 8.93
C ARG A 529 -5.07 -0.66 7.45
N THR A 530 -5.44 -1.57 6.56
CA THR A 530 -5.50 -1.29 5.14
C THR A 530 -6.72 -0.42 4.86
N ILE A 531 -6.54 0.89 4.75
CA ILE A 531 -7.63 1.80 4.39
C ILE A 531 -7.81 1.70 2.88
N SER A 532 -8.95 1.18 2.46
CA SER A 532 -9.41 1.27 1.09
C SER A 532 -9.77 2.73 0.79
N MET A 533 -8.82 3.52 0.30
CA MET A 533 -9.20 4.75 -0.40
C MET A 533 -9.93 4.32 -1.68
N PRO A 534 -11.15 4.83 -1.92
CA PRO A 534 -11.78 4.58 -3.21
C PRO A 534 -10.83 5.08 -4.29
N PRO A 535 -10.62 4.32 -5.37
CA PRO A 535 -9.76 4.77 -6.45
C PRO A 535 -10.28 6.13 -6.93
N ALA A 536 -9.42 7.14 -6.94
CA ALA A 536 -9.77 8.41 -7.54
C ALA A 536 -10.23 8.10 -8.96
N LYS A 537 -11.43 8.57 -9.37
CA LYS A 537 -11.89 8.44 -10.75
C LYS A 537 -10.99 9.33 -11.62
N MET A 538 -9.85 8.81 -11.99
CA MET A 538 -8.88 9.52 -12.82
C MET A 538 -9.32 9.43 -14.27
N LYS A 539 -9.23 10.56 -14.96
CA LYS A 539 -9.48 10.63 -16.41
C LYS A 539 -8.16 10.68 -17.13
N ALA A 540 -8.07 10.04 -18.29
CA ALA A 540 -6.98 10.29 -19.20
C ALA A 540 -7.03 11.75 -19.68
N VAL A 541 -5.90 12.44 -19.61
CA VAL A 541 -5.72 13.83 -20.04
C VAL A 541 -4.63 13.84 -21.10
N ILE A 542 -4.88 14.51 -22.21
CA ILE A 542 -3.87 14.73 -23.24
C ILE A 542 -2.85 15.71 -22.69
N THR A 543 -1.59 15.31 -22.64
CA THR A 543 -0.48 16.11 -22.10
C THR A 543 0.32 16.81 -23.17
N ASP A 544 0.39 16.23 -24.38
CA ASP A 544 1.03 16.83 -25.55
C ASP A 544 0.40 16.31 -26.84
N LEU A 545 0.52 17.10 -27.89
CA LEU A 545 0.21 16.74 -29.26
C LEU A 545 1.40 17.11 -30.14
N ALA A 546 2.12 16.13 -30.65
CA ALA A 546 3.13 16.37 -31.64
C ALA A 546 2.52 16.29 -33.05
N ILE A 547 2.75 17.30 -33.86
CA ILE A 547 2.32 17.42 -35.24
C ILE A 547 3.56 17.27 -36.12
N ASN A 548 3.61 16.27 -37.00
CA ASN A 548 4.79 15.90 -37.78
C ASN A 548 6.06 15.80 -36.92
N GLY A 549 5.92 15.25 -35.68
CA GLY A 549 7.02 15.06 -34.73
C GLY A 549 7.42 16.27 -33.90
N ILE A 550 6.76 17.44 -34.07
CA ILE A 550 7.04 18.69 -33.34
C ILE A 550 5.91 18.93 -32.35
N SER A 551 6.22 19.16 -31.07
CA SER A 551 5.24 19.41 -30.02
C SER A 551 4.37 20.63 -30.35
N ILE A 552 3.10 20.59 -29.93
CA ILE A 552 2.13 21.70 -30.05
C ILE A 552 2.55 22.94 -29.25
N TYR A 553 3.44 22.81 -28.28
CA TYR A 553 3.97 23.90 -27.46
C TYR A 553 5.19 24.58 -28.08
N GLU A 554 5.72 24.05 -29.17
CA GLU A 554 6.80 24.70 -29.92
C GLU A 554 6.24 25.80 -30.83
N ALA A 555 7.04 26.85 -31.07
CA ALA A 555 6.64 28.05 -31.80
C ALA A 555 6.03 27.77 -33.18
N GLU A 556 6.44 26.69 -33.84
CA GLU A 556 5.93 26.28 -35.15
C GLU A 556 4.46 25.83 -35.11
N ASN A 557 4.02 25.24 -34.00
CA ASN A 557 2.69 24.65 -33.87
C ASN A 557 1.78 25.38 -32.88
N GLU A 558 2.30 26.30 -32.05
CA GLU A 558 1.52 27.04 -31.05
C GLU A 558 0.33 27.77 -31.65
N GLN A 559 0.42 28.22 -32.92
CA GLN A 559 -0.65 28.88 -33.66
C GLN A 559 -1.92 28.03 -33.79
N PHE A 560 -1.85 26.71 -33.68
CA PHE A 560 -3.01 25.81 -33.75
C PHE A 560 -3.79 25.74 -32.44
N LEU A 561 -3.27 26.31 -31.34
CA LEU A 561 -3.95 26.38 -30.05
C LEU A 561 -4.53 27.76 -29.81
N THR A 562 -5.83 27.83 -29.59
CA THR A 562 -6.51 29.04 -29.12
C THR A 562 -6.66 29.06 -27.59
N LYS A 563 -6.48 27.92 -26.94
CA LYS A 563 -6.53 27.69 -25.49
C LYS A 563 -5.50 26.63 -25.13
N ALA A 564 -5.13 26.53 -23.85
CA ALA A 564 -4.27 25.44 -23.40
C ALA A 564 -4.85 24.06 -23.80
N LEU A 565 -4.00 23.10 -24.14
CA LEU A 565 -4.36 21.81 -24.75
C LEU A 565 -5.42 21.05 -23.95
N ASN A 566 -5.34 21.05 -22.63
CA ASN A 566 -6.29 20.39 -21.74
C ASN A 566 -7.71 21.01 -21.71
N TYR A 567 -7.86 22.22 -22.24
CA TYR A 567 -9.15 22.92 -22.45
C TYR A 567 -9.56 22.96 -23.91
N THR A 568 -8.74 22.47 -24.84
CA THR A 568 -8.99 22.39 -26.27
C THR A 568 -9.72 21.08 -26.57
N ARG A 569 -10.83 21.15 -27.27
CA ARG A 569 -11.64 19.99 -27.67
C ARG A 569 -11.58 19.68 -29.14
N GLU A 570 -11.16 20.65 -29.91
CA GLU A 570 -11.10 20.57 -31.37
C GLU A 570 -9.89 21.36 -31.88
N ILE A 571 -9.18 20.75 -32.82
CA ILE A 571 -8.03 21.36 -33.50
C ILE A 571 -8.22 21.15 -35.00
N SER A 572 -8.07 22.22 -35.77
CA SER A 572 -8.07 22.18 -37.23
C SER A 572 -6.65 22.31 -37.75
N LEU A 573 -6.24 21.35 -38.57
CA LEU A 573 -4.90 21.30 -39.11
C LEU A 573 -4.91 21.35 -40.64
N PRO A 574 -3.93 21.97 -41.29
CA PRO A 574 -3.70 21.86 -42.72
C PRO A 574 -3.43 20.42 -43.16
N HIS A 575 -3.68 20.11 -44.42
CA HIS A 575 -3.59 18.76 -44.98
C HIS A 575 -2.17 18.17 -44.94
N ASP A 576 -1.13 18.99 -44.89
CA ASP A 576 0.27 18.62 -44.79
C ASP A 576 0.75 18.41 -43.35
N LYS A 577 -0.11 18.66 -42.38
CA LYS A 577 0.09 18.44 -40.92
C LYS A 577 -0.70 17.20 -40.44
N ASN A 578 -0.49 16.06 -41.09
CA ASN A 578 -1.35 14.88 -41.00
C ASN A 578 -0.75 13.70 -40.24
N SER A 579 0.44 13.84 -39.66
CA SER A 579 1.04 12.85 -38.77
C SER A 579 1.00 13.35 -37.34
N LEU A 580 0.26 12.65 -36.47
CA LEU A 580 -0.05 13.10 -35.13
C LEU A 580 0.40 12.08 -34.09
N THR A 581 1.06 12.53 -33.04
CA THR A 581 1.32 11.75 -31.84
C THR A 581 0.72 12.45 -30.64
N LEU A 582 -0.24 11.80 -29.99
CA LEU A 582 -0.89 12.34 -28.80
C LEU A 582 -0.37 11.61 -27.56
N HIS A 583 0.25 12.35 -26.66
CA HIS A 583 0.66 11.86 -25.35
C HIS A 583 -0.45 12.11 -24.33
N PHE A 584 -0.64 11.15 -23.42
CA PHE A 584 -1.66 11.26 -22.38
C PHE A 584 -1.19 10.66 -21.07
N SER A 585 -1.78 11.13 -19.97
CA SER A 585 -1.53 10.63 -18.62
C SER A 585 -2.84 10.65 -17.82
N ASN A 586 -2.95 9.79 -16.82
CA ASN A 586 -4.00 9.87 -15.83
C ASN A 586 -3.58 10.65 -14.57
N PHE A 587 -2.31 11.08 -14.48
CA PHE A 587 -1.73 11.78 -13.35
C PHE A 587 -1.91 11.08 -11.99
N ASP A 588 -2.15 9.77 -12.00
CA ASP A 588 -2.14 8.99 -10.78
C ASP A 588 -0.69 8.57 -10.46
N TYR A 589 0.06 9.50 -9.90
CA TYR A 589 1.47 9.29 -9.60
C TYR A 589 1.76 8.05 -8.74
N PRO A 590 0.93 7.69 -7.73
CA PRO A 590 1.13 6.47 -6.96
C PRO A 590 1.07 5.19 -7.78
N HIS A 591 0.28 5.18 -8.84
CA HIS A 591 0.01 3.99 -9.65
C HIS A 591 0.40 4.17 -11.13
N ILE A 592 1.21 5.19 -11.44
CA ILE A 592 1.52 5.56 -12.83
C ILE A 592 2.19 4.41 -13.60
N GLN A 593 2.99 3.58 -12.91
CA GLN A 593 3.62 2.40 -13.50
C GLN A 593 2.62 1.28 -13.83
N ASN A 594 1.47 1.25 -13.16
CA ASN A 594 0.39 0.27 -13.37
C ASN A 594 -0.75 0.85 -14.19
N ALA A 595 -0.58 2.08 -14.72
CA ALA A 595 -1.58 2.70 -15.56
C ALA A 595 -1.61 2.03 -16.93
N MET A 596 -2.79 1.62 -17.33
CA MET A 596 -3.05 1.05 -18.64
C MET A 596 -3.95 1.99 -19.43
N TYR A 597 -3.70 2.11 -20.71
CA TYR A 597 -4.43 2.99 -21.62
C TYR A 597 -5.01 2.22 -22.77
N GLN A 598 -6.17 2.66 -23.21
CA GLN A 598 -6.81 2.15 -24.40
C GLN A 598 -7.43 3.32 -25.16
N TYR A 599 -7.30 3.30 -26.47
CA TYR A 599 -7.85 4.37 -27.30
C TYR A 599 -8.45 3.80 -28.59
N TYR A 600 -9.31 4.64 -29.22
CA TYR A 600 -9.78 4.38 -30.56
C TYR A 600 -10.02 5.73 -31.26
N LEU A 601 -9.68 5.79 -32.57
CA LEU A 601 -9.90 6.97 -33.40
C LEU A 601 -11.13 6.74 -34.27
N GLU A 602 -12.22 7.41 -33.96
CA GLU A 602 -13.44 7.40 -34.77
C GLU A 602 -13.14 7.96 -36.15
N GLY A 603 -13.56 7.25 -37.20
CA GLY A 603 -13.23 7.54 -38.59
C GLY A 603 -12.14 6.60 -39.15
N ILE A 604 -11.41 5.90 -38.31
CA ILE A 604 -10.39 4.90 -38.72
C ILE A 604 -10.61 3.55 -38.04
N ASP A 605 -10.66 3.54 -36.71
CA ASP A 605 -10.78 2.30 -35.95
C ASP A 605 -12.26 1.87 -35.85
N LYS A 606 -12.53 0.57 -36.00
CA LYS A 606 -13.88 0.00 -35.80
C LYS A 606 -14.13 -0.41 -34.35
N THR A 607 -13.10 -0.64 -33.58
CA THR A 607 -13.14 -1.10 -32.19
C THR A 607 -12.00 -0.46 -31.39
N TRP A 608 -12.08 -0.53 -30.08
CA TRP A 608 -10.98 -0.15 -29.20
C TRP A 608 -9.72 -0.96 -29.51
N ARG A 609 -8.56 -0.29 -29.65
CA ARG A 609 -7.27 -0.95 -29.77
C ARG A 609 -6.95 -1.71 -28.48
N PRO A 610 -6.02 -2.69 -28.49
CA PRO A 610 -5.64 -3.40 -27.26
C PRO A 610 -5.20 -2.45 -26.14
N MET A 611 -5.53 -2.80 -24.90
CA MET A 611 -5.09 -2.05 -23.73
C MET A 611 -3.59 -2.26 -23.51
N THR A 612 -2.84 -1.19 -23.30
CA THR A 612 -1.39 -1.22 -23.14
C THR A 612 -0.91 -0.23 -22.07
N SER A 613 0.32 -0.39 -21.59
CA SER A 613 0.99 0.61 -20.74
C SER A 613 1.56 1.81 -21.51
N ILE A 614 1.48 1.78 -22.85
CA ILE A 614 1.95 2.86 -23.72
C ILE A 614 1.03 4.07 -23.55
N ASN A 615 1.60 5.21 -23.23
CA ASN A 615 0.91 6.46 -22.90
C ASN A 615 0.81 7.45 -24.09
N HIS A 616 0.89 6.95 -25.30
CA HIS A 616 0.70 7.75 -26.51
C HIS A 616 -0.03 6.98 -27.59
N ALA A 617 -0.61 7.73 -28.53
CA ALA A 617 -1.26 7.23 -29.73
C ALA A 617 -0.64 7.90 -30.95
N GLU A 618 -0.28 7.10 -31.94
CA GLU A 618 0.34 7.56 -33.18
C GLU A 618 -0.59 7.31 -34.37
N PHE A 619 -0.72 8.33 -35.21
CA PHE A 619 -1.48 8.30 -36.44
C PHE A 619 -0.68 8.98 -37.54
N SER A 620 -0.34 8.22 -38.59
CA SER A 620 0.43 8.72 -39.73
C SER A 620 -0.46 8.83 -40.97
N ASP A 621 -0.19 9.83 -41.78
CA ASP A 621 -0.85 10.04 -43.10
C ASP A 621 -2.37 10.06 -43.01
N LEU A 622 -2.93 10.81 -42.06
CA LEU A 622 -4.36 10.98 -41.94
C LEU A 622 -4.92 11.69 -43.21
N ASN A 623 -5.91 11.08 -43.81
CA ASN A 623 -6.63 11.72 -44.91
C ASN A 623 -7.42 12.94 -44.42
N PRO A 624 -7.69 13.94 -45.30
CA PRO A 624 -8.58 15.01 -44.92
C PRO A 624 -9.94 14.50 -44.45
N GLY A 625 -10.35 14.93 -43.24
CA GLY A 625 -11.59 14.46 -42.61
C GLY A 625 -11.73 14.92 -41.18
N SER A 626 -12.82 14.55 -40.53
CA SER A 626 -13.05 14.77 -39.11
C SER A 626 -12.87 13.47 -38.33
N TYR A 627 -12.10 13.53 -37.28
CA TYR A 627 -11.77 12.39 -36.43
C TYR A 627 -12.06 12.72 -34.97
N THR A 628 -12.49 11.74 -34.19
CA THR A 628 -12.67 11.90 -32.75
C THR A 628 -11.82 10.83 -32.01
N LEU A 629 -10.89 11.29 -31.20
CA LEU A 629 -10.09 10.40 -30.39
C LEU A 629 -10.75 10.13 -29.04
N HIS A 630 -11.01 8.88 -28.77
CA HIS A 630 -11.51 8.40 -27.49
C HIS A 630 -10.38 7.72 -26.74
N ILE A 631 -10.16 8.14 -25.48
CA ILE A 631 -9.12 7.57 -24.61
C ILE A 631 -9.76 7.16 -23.30
N ARG A 632 -9.40 5.99 -22.81
CA ARG A 632 -9.72 5.56 -21.45
C ARG A 632 -8.49 5.00 -20.77
N THR A 633 -8.46 5.10 -19.45
CA THR A 633 -7.38 4.61 -18.59
C THR A 633 -7.94 3.67 -17.55
N ARG A 634 -7.11 2.75 -17.13
CA ARG A 634 -7.39 1.78 -16.07
C ARG A 634 -6.14 1.65 -15.18
N ILE A 635 -6.35 1.44 -13.87
CA ILE A 635 -5.31 1.10 -12.91
C ILE A 635 -5.65 -0.27 -12.35
N GLY A 636 -4.74 -1.23 -12.53
CA GLY A 636 -5.01 -2.61 -12.14
C GLY A 636 -6.21 -3.21 -12.87
N SER A 637 -7.02 -4.02 -12.18
CA SER A 637 -8.22 -4.67 -12.74
C SER A 637 -9.47 -3.81 -12.77
N ASN A 638 -9.47 -2.60 -12.18
CA ASN A 638 -10.64 -1.73 -12.13
C ASN A 638 -10.74 -0.82 -13.36
N GLN A 639 -11.86 -0.92 -14.07
CA GLN A 639 -12.26 0.00 -15.16
C GLN A 639 -12.84 1.28 -14.60
#